data_559995405fd8fc188daa325422a69c80
#
_entry.id   559995405fd8fc188daa325422a69c80
#
_cell.length_a   1.000
_cell.length_b   1.000
_cell.length_c   1.000
_cell.angle_alpha   90.00
_cell.angle_beta   90.00
_cell.angle_gamma   90.00
#
_symmetry.space_group_name_H-M   'P 1'
#
loop_
_entity.id
_entity.type
_entity.pdbx_description
1 polymer ?
#
loop_
_entity_poly.entity_id
_entity_poly.type
_entity_poly.pdbx_seq_one_letter_code
_entity_poly.pdbx_strand_id
1 'polypeptide(L)'
;MTHLLRAGDFKVANRLKRAGKAAPQFLEGDPSTGYLPGRKWPVIRYGLVSLLASAILVFAIEFIVRGDFMGTVGFFLQPFKPGWTTIIIFALILVGLDAVLGRSHQSLMIVAPLTLALAFVGHQKSLYLGDPLYPTDFLYSRQIVALMPLLVRDRPGTAIMMAVGIVGGLSLLVYGWRLWRRRVPALSHKGRLARLTLTVPLLAFVVSIMDYATFSWTRDRLQIIPIMWDQKENYASNGFALAFALNVPMAHVSAPAGYSDKAIAAIERPVVTASMPDEKPDIIIVMSESFWDATKLPGVTITPDPIPNVRALRSGYMFSPEFGGMTANIEFEALTGFSNAFLPAGSIPYQQYVRTPTPSLATFLKSEGYRARAIHPGTNWFWNRGAVYADFGFNDFKSEENLPYMEKRGPLASDAAMTDEIIREADASDDPVFFFAVSLQNHGPYEPHRYFNPTHKVDARISPWARESLLSYAEGSADADRGLERLIEWAKKRDRPTVIAFFGDHLPPLGPVYVETGFMKDNVAPRKEPTAEAALEHHQTPLVLWSNRTGPAEDMGAVSPSFLPYHILTMAGISHPYYTGFLGALREHYRVVDRNLLLTPAGDATPDWARQKTVDPAINEFRLLQYDMMFGKRHAAPDFFPETVNKLVAHTS
;
A
#
# COMPACT_ATOMS: atom_id res chain seq x y z
N MET A 1 47.81 21.93 -61.47
CA MET A 1 48.53 23.19 -61.31
C MET A 1 49.14 23.13 -59.91
N THR A 2 50.18 22.40 -59.69
CA THR A 2 51.65 22.60 -59.93
C THR A 2 52.19 23.90 -59.41
N HIS A 3 53.04 23.72 -58.42
CA HIS A 3 54.26 24.49 -58.07
C HIS A 3 54.19 25.67 -57.07
N LEU A 4 55.20 25.59 -56.23
CA LEU A 4 55.88 26.61 -55.41
C LEU A 4 55.34 26.69 -53.98
N LEU A 5 56.12 26.47 -52.90
CA LEU A 5 57.46 26.91 -52.65
C LEU A 5 58.15 26.07 -51.57
N ARG A 6 59.38 25.75 -51.84
CA ARG A 6 60.43 25.34 -50.91
C ARG A 6 61.13 26.60 -50.34
N ALA A 7 61.73 26.42 -49.17
CA ALA A 7 62.73 27.25 -48.52
C ALA A 7 62.25 28.19 -47.41
N GLY A 8 62.41 27.82 -46.18
CA GLY A 8 62.22 28.68 -45.01
C GLY A 8 62.43 28.06 -43.64
N ASP A 9 62.76 26.77 -43.54
CA ASP A 9 62.79 26.06 -42.23
C ASP A 9 64.16 25.51 -41.82
N PHE A 10 65.17 26.32 -41.80
CA PHE A 10 66.49 25.88 -41.26
C PHE A 10 67.19 26.88 -40.34
N LYS A 11 66.53 27.84 -39.74
CA LYS A 11 67.18 28.81 -38.80
C LYS A 11 66.48 28.99 -37.46
N VAL A 12 65.52 28.22 -37.07
CA VAL A 12 64.82 28.32 -35.73
C VAL A 12 65.30 27.19 -34.79
N ALA A 13 65.83 26.12 -35.29
CA ALA A 13 66.25 24.96 -34.47
C ALA A 13 67.58 25.16 -33.65
N ASN A 14 68.33 26.23 -33.90
CA ASN A 14 69.60 26.45 -33.22
C ASN A 14 69.67 27.58 -32.16
N ARG A 15 68.49 28.18 -31.84
CA ARG A 15 68.43 29.17 -30.70
C ARG A 15 67.78 28.62 -29.44
N LEU A 16 67.30 27.40 -29.39
CA LEU A 16 66.73 26.77 -28.21
C LEU A 16 67.69 25.84 -27.45
N LYS A 17 68.98 25.73 -27.89
CA LYS A 17 70.01 24.90 -27.21
C LYS A 17 70.98 25.69 -26.27
N ARG A 18 70.69 26.96 -26.00
CA ARG A 18 71.54 27.77 -25.09
C ARG A 18 70.80 28.50 -23.97
N ALA A 19 69.63 28.06 -23.54
CA ALA A 19 68.97 28.47 -22.29
C ALA A 19 68.90 27.24 -21.38
N GLY A 20 69.99 26.62 -21.11
CA GLY A 20 70.14 25.66 -20.04
C GLY A 20 70.27 26.39 -18.70
N LYS A 21 69.52 25.87 -17.70
CA LYS A 21 69.62 26.18 -16.27
C LYS A 21 68.89 27.39 -15.77
N ALA A 22 67.57 27.19 -15.51
CA ALA A 22 66.87 27.51 -14.27
C ALA A 22 65.47 26.89 -14.36
N ALA A 23 65.37 25.58 -14.13
CA ALA A 23 64.07 25.02 -13.73
C ALA A 23 63.79 25.53 -12.31
N PRO A 24 62.55 26.04 -12.04
CA PRO A 24 62.19 26.29 -10.66
C PRO A 24 62.15 24.94 -9.94
N GLN A 25 62.92 24.80 -8.88
CA GLN A 25 62.78 23.71 -7.92
C GLN A 25 61.37 23.74 -7.39
N PHE A 26 60.51 22.92 -7.98
CA PHE A 26 59.32 22.48 -7.29
C PHE A 26 59.79 21.69 -6.08
N LEU A 27 59.60 22.27 -4.91
CA LEU A 27 59.75 21.62 -3.63
C LEU A 27 59.16 20.20 -3.73
N GLU A 28 60.01 19.20 -3.70
CA GLU A 28 59.65 17.83 -3.41
C GLU A 28 59.06 17.81 -2.01
N GLY A 29 57.73 17.93 -1.94
CA GLY A 29 57.00 17.70 -0.71
C GLY A 29 57.12 16.22 -0.35
N ASP A 30 57.59 15.97 0.85
CA ASP A 30 57.62 14.67 1.49
C ASP A 30 56.34 13.89 1.23
N PRO A 31 56.39 12.70 0.59
CA PRO A 31 55.20 11.89 0.33
C PRO A 31 54.49 11.42 1.60
N SER A 32 55.09 11.58 2.78
CA SER A 32 54.56 11.15 4.08
C SER A 32 53.60 12.17 4.75
N THR A 33 53.57 13.44 4.27
CA THR A 33 52.71 14.49 4.84
C THR A 33 51.72 15.02 3.82
N GLY A 34 50.79 14.18 3.40
CA GLY A 34 49.69 14.54 2.49
C GLY A 34 48.65 15.51 3.09
N TYR A 35 49.05 16.39 4.03
CA TYR A 35 48.17 17.41 4.61
C TYR A 35 48.91 18.74 4.75
N LEU A 36 48.78 19.60 3.76
CA LEU A 36 49.07 21.01 3.94
C LEU A 36 47.95 21.67 4.75
N PRO A 37 48.19 22.16 5.97
CA PRO A 37 47.19 22.91 6.71
C PRO A 37 46.97 24.26 5.99
N GLY A 38 45.83 24.41 5.33
CA GLY A 38 45.46 25.67 4.69
C GLY A 38 44.58 25.58 3.42
N ARG A 39 44.50 24.42 2.75
CA ARG A 39 43.65 24.27 1.56
C ARG A 39 42.31 23.59 1.86
N LYS A 40 41.32 24.35 2.35
CA LYS A 40 39.90 23.93 2.43
C LYS A 40 39.27 23.75 1.03
N TRP A 41 39.83 24.34 -0.01
CA TRP A 41 39.33 24.35 -1.38
C TRP A 41 39.08 22.96 -2.03
N PRO A 42 39.92 21.95 -1.89
CA PRO A 42 39.64 20.65 -2.51
C PRO A 42 38.44 19.93 -1.89
N VAL A 43 38.21 20.08 -0.59
CA VAL A 43 37.10 19.45 0.12
C VAL A 43 35.77 20.15 -0.26
N ILE A 44 35.78 21.48 -0.28
CA ILE A 44 34.61 22.28 -0.68
C ILE A 44 34.26 21.98 -2.13
N ARG A 45 35.24 21.99 -3.04
CA ARG A 45 35.01 21.67 -4.46
C ARG A 45 34.42 20.26 -4.64
N TYR A 46 34.93 19.27 -3.92
CA TYR A 46 34.41 17.92 -3.95
C TYR A 46 32.94 17.87 -3.48
N GLY A 47 32.63 18.54 -2.36
CA GLY A 47 31.28 18.62 -1.84
C GLY A 47 30.30 19.31 -2.81
N LEU A 48 30.70 20.41 -3.41
CA LEU A 48 29.91 21.14 -4.41
C LEU A 48 29.66 20.29 -5.67
N VAL A 49 30.68 19.59 -6.17
CA VAL A 49 30.53 18.70 -7.34
C VAL A 49 29.61 17.53 -7.01
N SER A 50 29.72 16.93 -5.81
CA SER A 50 28.84 15.85 -5.38
C SER A 50 27.39 16.33 -5.25
N LEU A 51 27.17 17.52 -4.70
CA LEU A 51 25.84 18.12 -4.57
C LEU A 51 25.24 18.44 -5.94
N LEU A 52 26.02 19.05 -6.84
CA LEU A 52 25.56 19.34 -8.22
C LEU A 52 25.24 18.05 -8.99
N ALA A 53 26.10 17.04 -8.89
CA ALA A 53 25.85 15.74 -9.51
C ALA A 53 24.57 15.08 -8.97
N SER A 54 24.34 15.17 -7.65
CA SER A 54 23.10 14.71 -7.02
C SER A 54 21.89 15.48 -7.51
N ALA A 55 21.97 16.81 -7.63
CA ALA A 55 20.89 17.63 -8.13
C ALA A 55 20.52 17.27 -9.58
N ILE A 56 21.53 17.12 -10.45
CA ILE A 56 21.31 16.70 -11.84
C ILE A 56 20.68 15.29 -11.88
N LEU A 57 21.18 14.36 -11.07
CA LEU A 57 20.69 12.99 -11.04
C LEU A 57 19.24 12.92 -10.54
N VAL A 58 18.91 13.59 -9.43
CA VAL A 58 17.55 13.61 -8.89
C VAL A 58 16.59 14.30 -9.85
N PHE A 59 17.03 15.40 -10.50
CA PHE A 59 16.21 16.05 -11.54
C PHE A 59 15.94 15.09 -12.71
N ALA A 60 16.95 14.36 -13.17
CA ALA A 60 16.79 13.38 -14.25
C ALA A 60 15.85 12.23 -13.87
N ILE A 61 15.94 11.72 -12.64
CA ILE A 61 15.03 10.71 -12.10
C ILE A 61 13.58 11.21 -12.13
N GLU A 62 13.33 12.39 -11.56
CA GLU A 62 11.98 12.97 -11.51
C GLU A 62 11.44 13.30 -12.91
N PHE A 63 12.32 13.78 -13.83
CA PHE A 63 11.93 14.03 -15.22
C PHE A 63 11.51 12.75 -15.96
N ILE A 64 12.26 11.66 -15.77
CA ILE A 64 11.91 10.37 -16.38
C ILE A 64 10.56 9.87 -15.84
N VAL A 65 10.37 9.93 -14.52
CA VAL A 65 9.15 9.39 -13.89
C VAL A 65 7.92 10.21 -14.22
N ARG A 66 8.01 11.54 -14.20
CA ARG A 66 6.89 12.45 -14.46
C ARG A 66 6.58 12.59 -15.96
N GLY A 67 7.60 12.41 -16.81
CA GLY A 67 7.45 12.60 -18.26
C GLY A 67 7.17 14.05 -18.70
N ASP A 68 7.21 15.00 -17.77
CA ASP A 68 6.92 16.42 -17.97
C ASP A 68 7.96 17.32 -17.30
N PHE A 69 8.49 18.28 -18.08
CA PHE A 69 9.50 19.21 -17.62
C PHE A 69 8.94 20.22 -16.62
N MET A 70 7.76 20.80 -16.86
CA MET A 70 7.16 21.80 -16.00
C MET A 70 6.73 21.21 -14.66
N GLY A 71 6.13 20.02 -14.65
CA GLY A 71 5.81 19.28 -13.43
C GLY A 71 7.07 18.93 -12.61
N THR A 72 8.18 18.59 -13.32
CA THR A 72 9.47 18.36 -12.65
C THR A 72 10.00 19.63 -12.00
N VAL A 73 10.02 20.75 -12.72
CA VAL A 73 10.43 22.05 -12.16
C VAL A 73 9.54 22.45 -10.98
N GLY A 74 8.22 22.30 -11.13
CA GLY A 74 7.23 22.59 -10.07
C GLY A 74 7.52 21.82 -8.77
N PHE A 75 7.96 20.57 -8.86
CA PHE A 75 8.34 19.74 -7.71
C PHE A 75 9.49 20.35 -6.88
N PHE A 76 10.43 21.06 -7.50
CA PHE A 76 11.56 21.70 -6.82
C PHE A 76 11.32 23.16 -6.40
N LEU A 77 10.30 23.83 -6.94
CA LEU A 77 10.06 25.25 -6.68
C LEU A 77 9.42 25.54 -5.33
N GLN A 78 8.76 24.58 -4.69
CA GLN A 78 8.14 24.81 -3.39
C GLN A 78 9.19 24.61 -2.27
N PRO A 79 9.25 25.56 -1.29
CA PRO A 79 10.16 25.44 -0.14
C PRO A 79 9.93 24.14 0.63
N PHE A 80 11.02 23.55 1.14
CA PHE A 80 11.00 22.32 1.95
C PHE A 80 10.38 21.10 1.27
N LYS A 81 10.27 21.12 -0.04
CA LYS A 81 9.79 19.95 -0.77
C LYS A 81 10.78 18.78 -0.67
N PRO A 82 10.26 17.57 -0.67
CA PRO A 82 11.06 16.33 -0.61
C PRO A 82 12.17 16.24 -1.67
N GLY A 83 12.03 16.90 -2.81
CA GLY A 83 13.06 16.95 -3.85
C GLY A 83 14.42 17.47 -3.38
N TRP A 84 14.43 18.54 -2.59
CA TRP A 84 15.68 19.08 -2.01
C TRP A 84 16.31 18.15 -0.98
N THR A 85 15.46 17.52 -0.16
CA THR A 85 15.90 16.48 0.79
C THR A 85 16.52 15.30 0.05
N THR A 86 15.90 14.86 -1.05
CA THR A 86 16.41 13.78 -1.90
C THR A 86 17.80 14.13 -2.47
N ILE A 87 18.01 15.36 -2.92
CA ILE A 87 19.34 15.81 -3.40
C ILE A 87 20.39 15.65 -2.31
N ILE A 88 20.09 16.05 -1.07
CA ILE A 88 21.02 15.92 0.07
C ILE A 88 21.28 14.44 0.38
N ILE A 89 20.25 13.61 0.39
CA ILE A 89 20.38 12.16 0.62
C ILE A 89 21.27 11.52 -0.45
N PHE A 90 21.05 11.84 -1.72
CA PHE A 90 21.89 11.34 -2.82
C PHE A 90 23.34 11.82 -2.68
N ALA A 91 23.57 13.08 -2.29
CA ALA A 91 24.92 13.57 -2.03
C ALA A 91 25.61 12.77 -0.90
N LEU A 92 24.90 12.46 0.18
CA LEU A 92 25.42 11.61 1.27
C LEU A 92 25.71 10.19 0.77
N ILE A 93 24.84 9.60 -0.03
CA ILE A 93 25.04 8.27 -0.63
C ILE A 93 26.30 8.28 -1.52
N LEU A 94 26.44 9.27 -2.40
CA LEU A 94 27.59 9.38 -3.29
C LEU A 94 28.90 9.53 -2.49
N VAL A 95 28.92 10.39 -1.48
CA VAL A 95 30.11 10.62 -0.62
C VAL A 95 30.45 9.36 0.17
N GLY A 96 29.47 8.66 0.73
CA GLY A 96 29.67 7.42 1.48
C GLY A 96 30.18 6.28 0.59
N LEU A 97 29.57 6.08 -0.57
CA LEU A 97 30.00 5.07 -1.53
C LEU A 97 31.36 5.36 -2.12
N ASP A 98 31.73 6.63 -2.37
CA ASP A 98 33.08 7.01 -2.79
C ASP A 98 34.12 6.60 -1.74
N ALA A 99 33.80 6.72 -0.45
CA ALA A 99 34.66 6.27 0.62
C ALA A 99 34.84 4.75 0.62
N VAL A 100 33.77 3.99 0.34
CA VAL A 100 33.82 2.53 0.21
C VAL A 100 34.62 2.11 -1.02
N LEU A 101 34.32 2.69 -2.20
CA LEU A 101 34.96 2.38 -3.48
C LEU A 101 36.41 2.86 -3.56
N GLY A 102 36.73 3.89 -2.78
CA GLY A 102 38.11 4.40 -2.61
C GLY A 102 38.55 5.47 -3.60
N ARG A 103 37.63 6.06 -4.40
CA ARG A 103 37.94 7.17 -5.33
C ARG A 103 36.77 8.17 -5.39
N SER A 104 37.10 9.45 -5.54
CA SER A 104 36.09 10.52 -5.66
C SER A 104 35.24 10.36 -6.91
N HIS A 105 33.94 10.57 -6.75
CA HIS A 105 32.89 10.50 -7.80
C HIS A 105 32.80 9.16 -8.54
N GLN A 106 33.41 8.09 -8.03
CA GLN A 106 33.32 6.75 -8.61
C GLN A 106 31.94 6.14 -8.38
N SER A 107 31.27 6.52 -7.29
CA SER A 107 29.92 6.12 -6.94
C SER A 107 28.87 6.47 -8.01
N LEU A 108 29.05 7.57 -8.74
CA LEU A 108 28.17 7.95 -9.84
C LEU A 108 28.04 6.88 -10.92
N MET A 109 29.11 6.10 -11.16
CA MET A 109 29.10 5.02 -12.17
C MET A 109 28.22 3.83 -11.76
N ILE A 110 27.81 3.75 -10.51
CA ILE A 110 26.90 2.72 -10.00
C ILE A 110 25.53 3.33 -9.75
N VAL A 111 25.50 4.44 -9.00
CA VAL A 111 24.25 5.03 -8.53
C VAL A 111 23.42 5.58 -9.69
N ALA A 112 24.05 6.32 -10.62
CA ALA A 112 23.30 6.96 -11.70
C ALA A 112 22.62 5.92 -12.64
N PRO A 113 23.33 4.94 -13.23
CA PRO A 113 22.68 3.98 -14.12
C PRO A 113 21.64 3.13 -13.39
N LEU A 114 21.87 2.75 -12.13
CA LEU A 114 20.91 1.97 -11.34
C LEU A 114 19.62 2.76 -11.10
N THR A 115 19.74 3.99 -10.59
CA THR A 115 18.57 4.79 -10.24
C THR A 115 17.81 5.30 -11.46
N LEU A 116 18.49 5.63 -12.55
CA LEU A 116 17.84 5.98 -13.83
C LEU A 116 17.12 4.78 -14.45
N ALA A 117 17.71 3.58 -14.38
CA ALA A 117 17.03 2.36 -14.83
C ALA A 117 15.77 2.09 -13.98
N LEU A 118 15.85 2.23 -12.66
CA LEU A 118 14.68 2.09 -11.77
C LEU A 118 13.60 3.13 -12.07
N ALA A 119 13.99 4.38 -12.29
CA ALA A 119 13.07 5.45 -12.68
C ALA A 119 12.38 5.14 -14.01
N PHE A 120 13.13 4.65 -15.00
CA PHE A 120 12.58 4.24 -16.29
C PHE A 120 11.59 3.08 -16.17
N VAL A 121 11.95 2.04 -15.41
CA VAL A 121 11.04 0.90 -15.13
C VAL A 121 9.79 1.38 -14.40
N GLY A 122 9.94 2.29 -13.43
CA GLY A 122 8.83 2.90 -12.71
C GLY A 122 7.89 3.69 -13.63
N HIS A 123 8.46 4.48 -14.54
CA HIS A 123 7.68 5.19 -15.57
C HIS A 123 6.92 4.23 -16.48
N GLN A 124 7.57 3.18 -16.98
CA GLN A 124 6.92 2.18 -17.83
C GLN A 124 5.79 1.46 -17.08
N LYS A 125 6.03 1.03 -15.84
CA LYS A 125 4.99 0.41 -15.01
C LYS A 125 3.79 1.35 -14.84
N SER A 126 4.03 2.62 -14.53
CA SER A 126 2.97 3.62 -14.36
C SER A 126 2.16 3.84 -15.66
N LEU A 127 2.82 3.84 -16.81
CA LEU A 127 2.15 3.99 -18.11
C LEU A 127 1.27 2.79 -18.48
N TYR A 128 1.74 1.56 -18.26
CA TYR A 128 1.04 0.35 -18.70
C TYR A 128 0.10 -0.24 -17.66
N LEU A 129 0.43 -0.12 -16.38
CA LEU A 129 -0.34 -0.71 -15.28
C LEU A 129 -1.04 0.34 -14.42
N GLY A 130 -0.82 1.63 -14.70
CA GLY A 130 -1.41 2.72 -13.94
C GLY A 130 -0.92 2.85 -12.51
N ASP A 131 0.14 2.14 -12.11
CA ASP A 131 0.59 2.00 -10.73
C ASP A 131 2.11 2.23 -10.60
N PRO A 132 2.62 2.88 -9.52
CA PRO A 132 4.05 3.13 -9.35
C PRO A 132 4.87 1.84 -9.16
N LEU A 133 6.19 1.95 -9.28
CA LEU A 133 7.12 0.86 -8.98
C LEU A 133 7.33 0.73 -7.47
N TYR A 134 7.03 -0.45 -6.92
CA TYR A 134 7.25 -0.77 -5.51
C TYR A 134 8.49 -1.63 -5.29
N PRO A 135 9.12 -1.57 -4.11
CA PRO A 135 10.15 -2.54 -3.73
C PRO A 135 9.67 -3.99 -3.79
N THR A 136 8.39 -4.24 -3.50
CA THR A 136 7.75 -5.56 -3.59
C THR A 136 7.72 -6.14 -5.00
N ASP A 137 7.72 -5.31 -6.05
CA ASP A 137 7.71 -5.80 -7.43
C ASP A 137 8.95 -6.67 -7.74
N PHE A 138 10.07 -6.44 -7.04
CA PHE A 138 11.29 -7.25 -7.21
C PHE A 138 11.19 -8.65 -6.62
N LEU A 139 10.28 -8.88 -5.68
CA LEU A 139 10.03 -10.23 -5.13
C LEU A 139 9.43 -11.15 -6.19
N TYR A 140 8.71 -10.57 -7.15
CA TYR A 140 8.04 -11.28 -8.26
C TYR A 140 8.81 -11.22 -9.58
N SER A 141 10.07 -10.76 -9.57
CA SER A 141 10.92 -10.65 -10.76
C SER A 141 11.09 -11.98 -11.52
N ARG A 142 10.93 -13.12 -10.86
CA ARG A 142 10.94 -14.46 -11.49
C ARG A 142 9.83 -14.59 -12.55
N GLN A 143 8.67 -13.97 -12.35
CA GLN A 143 7.57 -13.96 -13.33
C GLN A 143 7.96 -13.19 -14.60
N ILE A 144 8.70 -12.07 -14.46
CA ILE A 144 9.23 -11.31 -15.59
C ILE A 144 10.22 -12.16 -16.39
N VAL A 145 11.10 -12.91 -15.71
CA VAL A 145 12.05 -13.83 -16.34
C VAL A 145 11.31 -14.96 -17.08
N ALA A 146 10.21 -15.46 -16.53
CA ALA A 146 9.37 -16.49 -17.18
C ALA A 146 8.69 -15.99 -18.46
N LEU A 147 8.48 -14.68 -18.62
CA LEU A 147 7.93 -14.07 -19.83
C LEU A 147 8.98 -13.83 -20.94
N MET A 148 10.28 -13.90 -20.61
CA MET A 148 11.36 -13.63 -21.59
C MET A 148 11.33 -14.57 -22.80
N PRO A 149 11.06 -15.89 -22.69
CA PRO A 149 10.94 -16.76 -23.86
C PRO A 149 9.83 -16.33 -24.83
N LEU A 150 8.69 -15.83 -24.31
CA LEU A 150 7.60 -15.30 -25.13
C LEU A 150 8.02 -14.03 -25.86
N LEU A 151 8.73 -13.11 -25.20
CA LEU A 151 9.27 -11.91 -25.84
C LEU A 151 10.23 -12.25 -26.99
N VAL A 152 11.12 -13.22 -26.77
CA VAL A 152 12.08 -13.70 -27.79
C VAL A 152 11.34 -14.31 -28.97
N ARG A 153 10.28 -15.10 -28.71
CA ARG A 153 9.49 -15.75 -29.75
C ARG A 153 8.64 -14.75 -30.55
N ASP A 154 7.92 -13.87 -29.86
CA ASP A 154 6.88 -13.06 -30.49
C ASP A 154 7.42 -11.70 -30.99
N ARG A 155 8.52 -11.19 -30.40
CA ARG A 155 9.17 -9.92 -30.77
C ARG A 155 10.70 -10.02 -30.78
N PRO A 156 11.30 -10.85 -31.66
CA PRO A 156 12.75 -11.13 -31.67
C PRO A 156 13.59 -9.87 -31.85
N GLY A 157 13.15 -8.92 -32.69
CA GLY A 157 13.84 -7.65 -32.91
C GLY A 157 13.96 -6.81 -31.63
N THR A 158 12.90 -6.72 -30.83
CA THR A 158 12.91 -6.03 -29.54
C THR A 158 13.84 -6.73 -28.54
N ALA A 159 13.81 -8.06 -28.49
CA ALA A 159 14.68 -8.85 -27.63
C ALA A 159 16.17 -8.64 -27.95
N ILE A 160 16.53 -8.61 -29.26
CA ILE A 160 17.89 -8.33 -29.73
C ILE A 160 18.31 -6.90 -29.35
N MET A 161 17.47 -5.89 -29.60
CA MET A 161 17.78 -4.50 -29.23
C MET A 161 18.01 -4.35 -27.73
N MET A 162 17.18 -5.00 -26.90
CA MET A 162 17.39 -5.01 -25.44
C MET A 162 18.71 -5.67 -25.05
N ALA A 163 19.03 -6.84 -25.61
CA ALA A 163 20.29 -7.53 -25.35
C ALA A 163 21.51 -6.69 -25.76
N VAL A 164 21.50 -6.09 -26.94
CA VAL A 164 22.55 -5.19 -27.42
C VAL A 164 22.69 -3.96 -26.52
N GLY A 165 21.57 -3.36 -26.13
CA GLY A 165 21.54 -2.22 -25.20
C GLY A 165 22.17 -2.56 -23.84
N ILE A 166 21.81 -3.71 -23.27
CA ILE A 166 22.35 -4.18 -21.99
C ILE A 166 23.87 -4.46 -22.10
N VAL A 167 24.28 -5.23 -23.10
CA VAL A 167 25.69 -5.58 -23.32
C VAL A 167 26.52 -4.33 -23.60
N GLY A 168 26.03 -3.45 -24.48
CA GLY A 168 26.70 -2.18 -24.79
C GLY A 168 26.81 -1.26 -23.57
N GLY A 169 25.73 -1.10 -22.81
CA GLY A 169 25.70 -0.32 -21.57
C GLY A 169 26.68 -0.85 -20.52
N LEU A 170 26.67 -2.16 -20.26
CA LEU A 170 27.62 -2.80 -19.34
C LEU A 170 29.08 -2.63 -19.80
N SER A 171 29.33 -2.78 -21.11
CA SER A 171 30.68 -2.58 -21.66
C SER A 171 31.16 -1.15 -21.47
N LEU A 172 30.32 -0.15 -21.73
CA LEU A 172 30.62 1.25 -21.48
C LEU A 172 30.88 1.54 -19.99
N LEU A 173 30.10 0.95 -19.09
CA LEU A 173 30.31 1.09 -17.65
C LEU A 173 31.64 0.49 -17.21
N VAL A 174 31.98 -0.71 -17.68
CA VAL A 174 33.27 -1.36 -17.38
C VAL A 174 34.43 -0.55 -17.93
N TYR A 175 34.32 -0.04 -19.15
CA TYR A 175 35.33 0.81 -19.77
C TYR A 175 35.51 2.12 -18.99
N GLY A 176 34.42 2.82 -18.69
CA GLY A 176 34.39 4.04 -17.90
C GLY A 176 35.00 3.82 -16.50
N TRP A 177 34.64 2.72 -15.84
CA TRP A 177 35.18 2.31 -14.54
C TRP A 177 36.70 2.14 -14.56
N ARG A 178 37.23 1.41 -15.59
CA ARG A 178 38.66 1.21 -15.76
C ARG A 178 39.39 2.53 -16.02
N LEU A 179 38.81 3.38 -16.89
CA LEU A 179 39.37 4.69 -17.20
C LEU A 179 39.43 5.60 -15.98
N TRP A 180 38.33 5.64 -15.19
CA TRP A 180 38.25 6.41 -13.97
C TRP A 180 39.30 5.97 -12.94
N ARG A 181 39.45 4.68 -12.74
CA ARG A 181 40.45 4.12 -11.83
C ARG A 181 41.88 4.43 -12.26
N ARG A 182 42.12 4.64 -13.54
CA ARG A 182 43.46 5.04 -14.07
C ARG A 182 43.73 6.52 -13.89
N ARG A 183 42.70 7.39 -13.97
CA ARG A 183 42.88 8.86 -13.99
C ARG A 183 42.68 9.52 -12.62
N VAL A 184 41.84 8.96 -11.75
CA VAL A 184 41.55 9.53 -10.43
C VAL A 184 42.33 8.82 -9.35
N PRO A 185 43.12 9.55 -8.50
CA PRO A 185 43.89 8.95 -7.44
C PRO A 185 43.02 8.31 -6.37
N ALA A 186 43.56 7.31 -5.68
CA ALA A 186 42.86 6.67 -4.55
C ALA A 186 42.77 7.64 -3.37
N LEU A 187 41.65 7.52 -2.62
CA LEU A 187 41.46 8.25 -1.38
C LEU A 187 42.32 7.67 -0.27
N SER A 188 42.92 8.53 0.53
CA SER A 188 43.64 8.10 1.73
C SER A 188 42.70 7.44 2.75
N HIS A 189 43.23 6.54 3.58
CA HIS A 189 42.42 5.87 4.62
C HIS A 189 41.77 6.88 5.58
N LYS A 190 42.46 7.95 5.98
CA LYS A 190 41.91 9.03 6.81
C LYS A 190 40.77 9.75 6.10
N GLY A 191 40.90 10.03 4.81
CA GLY A 191 39.85 10.67 4.01
C GLY A 191 38.61 9.77 3.82
N ARG A 192 38.80 8.46 3.69
CA ARG A 192 37.70 7.48 3.64
C ARG A 192 36.97 7.41 4.98
N LEU A 193 37.74 7.29 6.08
CA LEU A 193 37.15 7.23 7.43
C LEU A 193 36.33 8.49 7.73
N ALA A 194 36.88 9.69 7.48
CA ALA A 194 36.19 10.95 7.71
C ALA A 194 34.84 11.04 6.94
N ARG A 195 34.80 10.57 5.69
CA ARG A 195 33.55 10.53 4.90
C ARG A 195 32.56 9.54 5.48
N LEU A 196 32.97 8.34 5.88
CA LEU A 196 32.11 7.34 6.49
C LEU A 196 31.57 7.82 7.85
N THR A 197 32.40 8.43 8.68
CA THR A 197 31.99 9.00 9.97
C THR A 197 30.92 10.10 9.80
N LEU A 198 30.97 10.85 8.70
CA LEU A 198 29.94 11.84 8.38
C LEU A 198 28.67 11.18 7.81
N THR A 199 28.83 10.31 6.83
CA THR A 199 27.67 9.86 6.02
C THR A 199 26.89 8.73 6.67
N VAL A 200 27.53 7.78 7.35
CA VAL A 200 26.86 6.60 7.93
C VAL A 200 25.84 7.00 9.01
N PRO A 201 26.16 7.84 10.00
CA PRO A 201 25.16 8.25 11.00
C PRO A 201 24.00 9.04 10.40
N LEU A 202 24.28 9.93 9.42
CA LEU A 202 23.24 10.71 8.76
C LEU A 202 22.32 9.83 7.90
N LEU A 203 22.86 8.86 7.16
CA LEU A 203 22.05 7.92 6.40
C LEU A 203 21.27 6.98 7.32
N ALA A 204 21.86 6.51 8.43
CA ALA A 204 21.14 5.72 9.43
C ALA A 204 19.98 6.51 10.04
N PHE A 205 20.18 7.80 10.32
CA PHE A 205 19.12 8.70 10.76
C PHE A 205 18.01 8.83 9.69
N VAL A 206 18.37 9.03 8.41
CA VAL A 206 17.40 9.09 7.31
C VAL A 206 16.58 7.80 7.25
N VAL A 207 17.22 6.62 7.34
CA VAL A 207 16.51 5.33 7.34
C VAL A 207 15.56 5.24 8.54
N SER A 208 15.97 5.70 9.72
CA SER A 208 15.12 5.63 10.93
C SER A 208 13.85 6.48 10.84
N ILE A 209 13.87 7.58 10.08
CA ILE A 209 12.67 8.44 9.91
C ILE A 209 11.76 7.99 8.76
N MET A 210 12.17 7.01 7.94
CA MET A 210 11.34 6.49 6.85
C MET A 210 10.34 5.43 7.31
N ASP A 211 10.43 4.95 8.55
CA ASP A 211 9.47 4.02 9.10
C ASP A 211 8.08 4.68 9.25
N TYR A 212 7.10 4.14 8.50
CA TYR A 212 5.73 4.63 8.53
C TYR A 212 5.06 4.44 9.89
N ALA A 213 5.36 3.37 10.61
CA ALA A 213 4.73 3.04 11.89
C ALA A 213 5.10 4.02 13.01
N THR A 214 6.22 4.75 12.85
CA THR A 214 6.73 5.66 13.89
C THR A 214 6.51 7.11 13.48
N PHE A 215 5.89 7.89 14.36
CA PHE A 215 5.80 9.34 14.17
C PHE A 215 7.20 9.95 14.12
N SER A 216 7.45 10.85 13.18
CA SER A 216 8.71 11.57 13.04
C SER A 216 8.49 13.04 12.81
N TRP A 217 8.75 13.86 13.85
CA TRP A 217 8.73 15.31 13.74
C TRP A 217 9.68 15.84 12.64
N THR A 218 10.84 15.21 12.46
CA THR A 218 11.80 15.59 11.41
C THR A 218 11.23 15.33 10.02
N ARG A 219 10.59 14.18 9.81
CA ARG A 219 9.95 13.82 8.54
C ARG A 219 8.85 14.82 8.18
N ASP A 220 8.03 15.18 9.16
CA ASP A 220 6.98 16.21 9.02
C ASP A 220 7.55 17.58 8.62
N ARG A 221 8.60 18.02 9.30
CA ARG A 221 9.26 19.30 9.00
C ARG A 221 9.88 19.33 7.61
N LEU A 222 10.36 18.20 7.12
CA LEU A 222 10.86 18.04 5.76
C LEU A 222 9.72 17.85 4.74
N GLN A 223 8.45 17.89 5.18
CA GLN A 223 7.26 17.64 4.35
C GLN A 223 7.30 16.30 3.61
N ILE A 224 7.97 15.31 4.17
CA ILE A 224 7.93 13.93 3.68
C ILE A 224 6.73 13.26 4.35
N ILE A 225 5.60 13.30 3.67
CA ILE A 225 4.33 12.77 4.17
C ILE A 225 4.08 11.40 3.53
N PRO A 226 4.08 10.31 4.30
CA PRO A 226 3.77 8.99 3.76
C PRO A 226 2.28 8.90 3.41
N ILE A 227 1.96 9.07 2.14
CA ILE A 227 0.58 8.98 1.62
C ILE A 227 0.35 7.53 1.18
N MET A 228 0.23 6.63 2.18
CA MET A 228 0.17 5.19 1.90
C MET A 228 -1.17 4.79 1.28
N TRP A 229 -2.23 5.53 1.54
CA TRP A 229 -3.57 5.30 0.97
C TRP A 229 -3.69 5.70 -0.51
N ASP A 230 -2.80 6.55 -1.01
CA ASP A 230 -2.71 6.90 -2.43
C ASP A 230 -1.25 6.89 -2.88
N GLN A 231 -0.82 5.80 -3.49
CA GLN A 231 0.56 5.65 -3.91
C GLN A 231 0.92 6.54 -5.10
N LYS A 232 -0.04 6.88 -5.96
CA LYS A 232 0.22 7.85 -7.05
C LYS A 232 0.54 9.22 -6.46
N GLU A 233 -0.26 9.68 -5.51
CA GLU A 233 -0.02 10.92 -4.82
C GLU A 233 1.25 10.85 -3.95
N ASN A 234 1.53 9.71 -3.31
CA ASN A 234 2.77 9.48 -2.56
C ASN A 234 4.02 9.72 -3.44
N TYR A 235 4.02 9.16 -4.66
CA TYR A 235 5.12 9.34 -5.62
C TYR A 235 5.12 10.76 -6.23
N ALA A 236 3.96 11.35 -6.44
CA ALA A 236 3.84 12.73 -6.93
C ALA A 236 4.37 13.75 -5.91
N SER A 237 3.97 13.63 -4.65
CA SER A 237 4.32 14.58 -3.58
C SER A 237 5.71 14.36 -2.99
N ASN A 238 6.14 13.11 -2.75
CA ASN A 238 7.45 12.81 -2.16
C ASN A 238 8.57 12.63 -3.20
N GLY A 239 8.23 12.47 -4.47
CA GLY A 239 9.15 12.08 -5.53
C GLY A 239 9.50 10.59 -5.50
N PHE A 240 10.04 10.10 -6.61
CA PHE A 240 10.27 8.68 -6.84
C PHE A 240 11.13 8.02 -5.74
N ALA A 241 12.27 8.62 -5.43
CA ALA A 241 13.25 7.98 -4.54
C ALA A 241 12.76 7.86 -3.08
N LEU A 242 12.12 8.92 -2.54
CA LEU A 242 11.60 8.89 -1.17
C LEU A 242 10.35 8.04 -1.06
N ALA A 243 9.42 8.12 -2.02
CA ALA A 243 8.24 7.28 -2.03
C ALA A 243 8.62 5.80 -2.15
N PHE A 244 9.58 5.45 -3.00
CA PHE A 244 10.14 4.11 -3.07
C PHE A 244 10.75 3.67 -1.74
N ALA A 245 11.55 4.54 -1.09
CA ALA A 245 12.16 4.25 0.20
C ALA A 245 11.12 4.07 1.33
N LEU A 246 10.03 4.84 1.34
CA LEU A 246 8.91 4.69 2.28
C LEU A 246 8.21 3.33 2.15
N ASN A 247 8.23 2.73 0.96
CA ASN A 247 7.66 1.40 0.70
C ASN A 247 8.64 0.24 0.99
N VAL A 248 9.95 0.50 1.24
CA VAL A 248 10.94 -0.56 1.51
C VAL A 248 10.62 -1.39 2.76
N PRO A 249 10.21 -0.79 3.91
CA PRO A 249 9.85 -1.59 5.09
C PRO A 249 8.71 -2.59 4.84
N MET A 250 7.85 -2.34 3.85
CA MET A 250 6.72 -3.19 3.49
C MET A 250 7.09 -4.30 2.51
N ALA A 251 8.27 -4.25 1.90
CA ALA A 251 8.69 -5.24 0.90
C ALA A 251 9.03 -6.61 1.49
N HIS A 252 9.21 -6.70 2.80
CA HIS A 252 9.62 -7.94 3.44
C HIS A 252 8.66 -8.34 4.56
N VAL A 253 7.88 -9.37 4.30
CA VAL A 253 7.10 -10.07 5.32
C VAL A 253 7.95 -11.21 5.86
N SER A 254 8.47 -11.04 7.08
CA SER A 254 9.31 -12.06 7.71
C SER A 254 8.50 -13.28 8.11
N ALA A 255 9.06 -14.46 7.88
CA ALA A 255 8.46 -15.69 8.37
C ALA A 255 8.30 -15.62 9.91
N PRO A 256 7.14 -16.04 10.44
CA PRO A 256 6.95 -16.15 11.88
C PRO A 256 8.00 -17.06 12.51
N ALA A 257 8.38 -16.79 13.75
CA ALA A 257 9.30 -17.64 14.49
C ALA A 257 8.75 -19.09 14.54
N GLY A 258 9.59 -20.05 14.19
CA GLY A 258 9.21 -21.47 14.16
C GLY A 258 8.45 -21.93 12.91
N TYR A 259 8.22 -21.08 11.90
CA TYR A 259 7.58 -21.49 10.66
C TYR A 259 8.34 -22.65 9.99
N SER A 260 7.63 -23.74 9.76
CA SER A 260 8.12 -24.95 9.06
C SER A 260 6.95 -25.83 8.66
N ASP A 261 7.17 -26.77 7.73
CA ASP A 261 6.18 -27.79 7.34
C ASP A 261 5.64 -28.55 8.57
N LYS A 262 6.54 -28.86 9.54
CA LYS A 262 6.16 -29.55 10.80
C LYS A 262 5.28 -28.67 11.70
N ALA A 263 5.56 -27.37 11.76
CA ALA A 263 4.75 -26.43 12.54
C ALA A 263 3.35 -26.29 11.94
N ILE A 264 3.22 -26.22 10.62
CA ILE A 264 1.92 -26.19 9.95
C ILE A 264 1.17 -27.52 10.15
N ALA A 265 1.84 -28.66 9.99
CA ALA A 265 1.22 -29.96 10.22
C ALA A 265 0.84 -30.25 11.68
N ALA A 266 1.39 -29.49 12.63
CA ALA A 266 1.07 -29.59 14.06
C ALA A 266 -0.17 -28.78 14.47
N ILE A 267 -0.64 -27.86 13.61
CA ILE A 267 -1.88 -27.11 13.85
C ILE A 267 -3.04 -28.09 13.80
N GLU A 268 -3.86 -28.05 14.84
CA GLU A 268 -5.00 -28.96 14.94
C GLU A 268 -5.95 -28.79 13.76
N ARG A 269 -6.23 -29.93 13.08
CA ARG A 269 -7.13 -29.91 11.93
C ARG A 269 -8.55 -29.73 12.42
N PRO A 270 -9.31 -28.79 11.82
CA PRO A 270 -10.72 -28.64 12.16
C PRO A 270 -11.46 -29.97 11.88
N VAL A 271 -12.32 -30.38 12.80
CA VAL A 271 -13.22 -31.53 12.59
C VAL A 271 -14.26 -31.20 11.51
N VAL A 272 -14.44 -29.93 11.21
CA VAL A 272 -15.39 -29.38 10.24
C VAL A 272 -14.93 -29.67 8.82
N THR A 273 -15.80 -30.32 8.04
CA THR A 273 -15.63 -30.48 6.59
C THR A 273 -16.47 -29.48 5.83
N ALA A 274 -16.09 -29.16 4.60
CA ALA A 274 -16.90 -28.28 3.75
C ALA A 274 -18.28 -28.93 3.49
N SER A 275 -19.34 -28.20 3.77
CA SER A 275 -20.73 -28.64 3.49
C SER A 275 -21.61 -27.44 3.15
N MET A 276 -22.62 -27.72 2.32
CA MET A 276 -23.61 -26.74 1.86
C MET A 276 -25.00 -27.16 2.32
N PRO A 277 -25.91 -26.21 2.61
CA PRO A 277 -27.30 -26.52 2.82
C PRO A 277 -27.95 -27.02 1.51
N ASP A 278 -29.06 -27.75 1.63
CA ASP A 278 -29.83 -28.24 0.47
C ASP A 278 -30.26 -27.11 -0.47
N GLU A 279 -30.73 -26.01 0.10
CA GLU A 279 -31.03 -24.78 -0.62
C GLU A 279 -29.94 -23.74 -0.36
N LYS A 280 -29.10 -23.50 -1.37
CA LYS A 280 -28.00 -22.54 -1.27
C LYS A 280 -28.51 -21.10 -1.18
N PRO A 281 -28.18 -20.36 -0.11
CA PRO A 281 -28.62 -18.96 0.02
C PRO A 281 -27.84 -18.03 -0.92
N ASP A 282 -28.47 -16.94 -1.36
CA ASP A 282 -27.70 -15.80 -1.86
C ASP A 282 -26.98 -15.12 -0.70
N ILE A 283 -25.73 -14.70 -0.93
CA ILE A 283 -24.89 -14.02 0.06
C ILE A 283 -24.49 -12.65 -0.50
N ILE A 284 -24.89 -11.59 0.20
CA ILE A 284 -24.65 -10.21 -0.21
C ILE A 284 -23.91 -9.49 0.91
N ILE A 285 -22.70 -9.05 0.62
CA ILE A 285 -21.89 -8.21 1.52
C ILE A 285 -21.87 -6.81 0.95
N VAL A 286 -22.35 -5.84 1.71
CA VAL A 286 -22.26 -4.41 1.41
C VAL A 286 -21.33 -3.76 2.41
N MET A 287 -20.15 -3.37 1.97
CA MET A 287 -19.23 -2.54 2.73
C MET A 287 -19.51 -1.09 2.36
N SER A 288 -20.08 -0.34 3.30
CA SER A 288 -20.47 1.05 3.09
C SER A 288 -19.33 1.99 3.43
N GLU A 289 -18.92 2.77 2.44
CA GLU A 289 -17.81 3.72 2.51
C GLU A 289 -17.97 4.71 3.66
N SER A 290 -16.99 4.76 4.55
CA SER A 290 -16.91 5.68 5.69
C SER A 290 -18.17 5.69 6.58
N PHE A 291 -18.92 4.58 6.66
CA PHE A 291 -20.20 4.53 7.35
C PHE A 291 -20.04 4.36 8.86
N TRP A 292 -20.48 5.37 9.61
CA TRP A 292 -20.36 5.43 11.07
C TRP A 292 -21.53 6.19 11.70
N ASP A 293 -21.81 5.92 12.97
CA ASP A 293 -22.87 6.58 13.73
C ASP A 293 -22.42 7.93 14.30
N ALA A 294 -22.64 9.00 13.54
CA ALA A 294 -22.27 10.36 13.94
C ALA A 294 -23.06 10.91 15.13
N THR A 295 -24.16 10.24 15.55
CA THR A 295 -24.88 10.63 16.78
C THR A 295 -24.10 10.30 18.05
N LYS A 296 -22.98 9.57 17.94
CA LYS A 296 -22.03 9.34 19.03
C LYS A 296 -21.16 10.56 19.35
N LEU A 297 -21.12 11.59 18.49
CA LEU A 297 -20.35 12.82 18.74
C LEU A 297 -20.90 13.56 19.97
N PRO A 298 -20.05 13.94 20.94
CA PRO A 298 -20.48 14.65 22.14
C PRO A 298 -21.15 16.00 21.81
N GLY A 299 -22.33 16.24 22.42
CA GLY A 299 -23.05 17.50 22.27
C GLY A 299 -23.62 17.76 20.87
N VAL A 300 -23.76 16.71 20.06
CA VAL A 300 -24.35 16.76 18.72
C VAL A 300 -25.73 16.10 18.73
N THR A 301 -26.70 16.76 18.09
CA THR A 301 -28.03 16.19 17.79
C THR A 301 -28.26 16.29 16.29
N ILE A 302 -28.57 15.16 15.66
CA ILE A 302 -28.92 15.07 14.24
C ILE A 302 -30.39 14.67 14.14
N THR A 303 -31.20 15.43 13.42
CA THR A 303 -32.64 15.21 13.31
C THR A 303 -33.08 15.28 11.84
N PRO A 304 -33.85 14.29 11.32
CA PRO A 304 -34.16 12.98 11.96
C PRO A 304 -32.89 12.13 12.20
N ASP A 305 -33.05 10.96 12.86
CA ASP A 305 -31.94 9.97 13.00
C ASP A 305 -31.45 9.58 11.59
N PRO A 306 -30.14 9.71 11.28
CA PRO A 306 -29.66 9.40 9.95
C PRO A 306 -29.55 7.91 9.64
N ILE A 307 -29.56 7.03 10.66
CA ILE A 307 -29.34 5.59 10.47
C ILE A 307 -30.35 4.72 11.25
N PRO A 308 -31.67 4.98 11.14
CA PRO A 308 -32.68 4.29 11.95
C PRO A 308 -32.75 2.79 11.65
N ASN A 309 -32.59 2.37 10.39
CA ASN A 309 -32.68 0.96 10.00
C ASN A 309 -31.45 0.16 10.49
N VAL A 310 -30.25 0.69 10.30
CA VAL A 310 -29.01 0.11 10.83
C VAL A 310 -29.11 0.00 12.36
N ARG A 311 -29.61 1.03 13.05
CA ARG A 311 -29.76 1.03 14.51
C ARG A 311 -30.73 -0.06 15.00
N ALA A 312 -31.83 -0.26 14.28
CA ALA A 312 -32.84 -1.28 14.62
C ALA A 312 -32.36 -2.72 14.35
N LEU A 313 -31.47 -2.91 13.36
CA LEU A 313 -31.03 -4.22 12.88
C LEU A 313 -29.60 -4.58 13.29
N ARG A 314 -28.93 -3.69 14.03
CA ARG A 314 -27.52 -3.84 14.38
C ARG A 314 -27.26 -5.15 15.11
N SER A 315 -26.33 -5.93 14.57
CA SER A 315 -25.86 -7.20 15.09
C SER A 315 -24.49 -7.10 15.79
N GLY A 316 -23.94 -5.89 15.94
CA GLY A 316 -22.67 -5.61 16.55
C GLY A 316 -21.93 -4.46 15.89
N TYR A 317 -20.60 -4.49 16.02
CA TYR A 317 -19.70 -3.51 15.43
C TYR A 317 -18.54 -4.19 14.72
N MET A 318 -18.16 -3.68 13.56
CA MET A 318 -16.91 -4.02 12.92
C MET A 318 -15.79 -3.21 13.57
N PHE A 319 -14.74 -3.86 14.06
CA PHE A 319 -13.53 -3.19 14.54
C PHE A 319 -12.60 -2.97 13.34
N SER A 320 -12.59 -1.77 12.79
CA SER A 320 -11.75 -1.44 11.65
C SER A 320 -10.28 -1.37 12.04
N PRO A 321 -9.36 -2.04 11.31
CA PRO A 321 -7.92 -1.86 11.50
C PRO A 321 -7.43 -0.48 11.07
N GLU A 322 -8.28 0.34 10.44
CA GLU A 322 -7.91 1.61 9.84
C GLU A 322 -8.84 2.75 10.28
N PHE A 323 -8.41 4.00 10.04
CA PHE A 323 -9.16 5.20 10.31
C PHE A 323 -9.09 6.16 9.12
N GLY A 324 -10.23 6.62 8.62
CA GLY A 324 -10.33 7.67 7.60
C GLY A 324 -9.81 7.31 6.22
N GLY A 325 -9.62 6.03 5.93
CA GLY A 325 -9.15 5.54 4.63
C GLY A 325 -8.58 4.13 4.69
N MET A 326 -7.91 3.69 3.63
CA MET A 326 -7.32 2.36 3.48
C MET A 326 -8.36 1.23 3.42
N THR A 327 -9.51 1.49 2.83
CA THR A 327 -10.65 0.59 2.61
C THR A 327 -10.25 -0.82 2.18
N ALA A 328 -9.25 -0.94 1.30
CA ALA A 328 -8.74 -2.23 0.80
C ALA A 328 -8.20 -3.16 1.92
N ASN A 329 -7.80 -2.61 3.07
CA ASN A 329 -7.33 -3.41 4.20
C ASN A 329 -8.50 -4.14 4.89
N ILE A 330 -9.66 -3.48 4.95
CA ILE A 330 -10.88 -4.06 5.50
C ILE A 330 -11.46 -5.08 4.51
N GLU A 331 -11.47 -4.78 3.21
CA GLU A 331 -11.84 -5.72 2.15
C GLU A 331 -11.02 -7.00 2.22
N PHE A 332 -9.70 -6.87 2.38
CA PHE A 332 -8.78 -7.99 2.49
C PHE A 332 -9.17 -8.93 3.64
N GLU A 333 -9.37 -8.40 4.84
CA GLU A 333 -9.77 -9.19 5.99
C GLU A 333 -11.15 -9.84 5.80
N ALA A 334 -12.13 -9.06 5.35
CA ALA A 334 -13.51 -9.51 5.18
C ALA A 334 -13.67 -10.61 4.12
N LEU A 335 -12.83 -10.61 3.08
CA LEU A 335 -12.89 -11.59 2.01
C LEU A 335 -12.04 -12.84 2.28
N THR A 336 -10.88 -12.68 2.92
CA THR A 336 -9.92 -13.80 3.10
C THR A 336 -10.00 -14.46 4.46
N GLY A 337 -10.52 -13.76 5.48
CA GLY A 337 -10.40 -14.18 6.87
C GLY A 337 -8.97 -14.08 7.42
N PHE A 338 -8.02 -13.50 6.68
CA PHE A 338 -6.68 -13.17 7.16
C PHE A 338 -6.70 -11.81 7.87
N SER A 339 -5.62 -11.49 8.62
CA SER A 339 -5.56 -10.24 9.38
C SER A 339 -4.39 -9.35 8.99
N ASN A 340 -4.63 -8.03 8.88
CA ASN A 340 -3.59 -7.02 8.73
C ASN A 340 -2.65 -6.94 9.95
N ALA A 341 -3.05 -7.50 11.09
CA ALA A 341 -2.22 -7.54 12.30
C ALA A 341 -0.86 -8.24 12.08
N PHE A 342 -0.80 -9.18 11.15
CA PHE A 342 0.42 -9.96 10.85
C PHE A 342 1.23 -9.42 9.67
N LEU A 343 0.78 -8.35 9.03
CA LEU A 343 1.47 -7.71 7.92
C LEU A 343 2.25 -6.47 8.41
N PRO A 344 3.26 -5.99 7.69
CA PRO A 344 3.95 -4.76 8.04
C PRO A 344 2.98 -3.57 8.19
N ALA A 345 3.21 -2.73 9.20
CA ALA A 345 2.35 -1.58 9.45
C ALA A 345 2.32 -0.62 8.25
N GLY A 346 1.12 -0.15 7.89
CA GLY A 346 0.90 0.74 6.75
C GLY A 346 0.95 0.06 5.39
N SER A 347 1.08 -1.26 5.34
CA SER A 347 0.96 -1.99 4.08
C SER A 347 -0.50 -2.08 3.63
N ILE A 348 -0.67 -2.19 2.33
CA ILE A 348 -1.95 -2.40 1.68
C ILE A 348 -1.83 -3.72 0.90
N PRO A 349 -2.39 -4.83 1.41
CA PRO A 349 -2.24 -6.15 0.80
C PRO A 349 -2.56 -6.17 -0.69
N TYR A 350 -3.57 -5.45 -1.11
CA TYR A 350 -3.98 -5.31 -2.50
C TYR A 350 -2.87 -4.75 -3.40
N GLN A 351 -2.10 -3.80 -2.88
CA GLN A 351 -1.02 -3.16 -3.64
C GLN A 351 0.31 -3.89 -3.55
N GLN A 352 0.56 -4.63 -2.45
CA GLN A 352 1.89 -5.17 -2.19
C GLN A 352 1.95 -6.70 -2.21
N TYR A 353 0.89 -7.41 -1.77
CA TYR A 353 1.03 -8.84 -1.47
C TYR A 353 0.12 -9.75 -2.29
N VAL A 354 -1.08 -9.33 -2.66
CA VAL A 354 -1.98 -10.14 -3.50
C VAL A 354 -1.54 -10.02 -4.96
N ARG A 355 -0.79 -11.02 -5.43
CA ARG A 355 -0.23 -11.07 -6.79
C ARG A 355 -0.39 -12.44 -7.43
N THR A 356 -1.03 -13.35 -6.74
CA THR A 356 -1.30 -14.73 -7.16
C THR A 356 -2.61 -15.18 -6.54
N PRO A 357 -3.27 -16.20 -7.08
CA PRO A 357 -4.50 -16.74 -6.52
C PRO A 357 -4.38 -16.93 -5.00
N THR A 358 -5.24 -16.25 -4.26
CA THR A 358 -5.24 -16.25 -2.79
C THR A 358 -6.61 -16.75 -2.30
N PRO A 359 -6.66 -17.65 -1.31
CA PRO A 359 -7.94 -18.15 -0.78
C PRO A 359 -8.83 -17.01 -0.29
N SER A 360 -10.11 -17.07 -0.65
CA SER A 360 -11.10 -16.10 -0.26
C SER A 360 -12.51 -16.71 -0.25
N LEU A 361 -13.48 -16.01 0.31
CA LEU A 361 -14.90 -16.38 0.18
C LEU A 361 -15.31 -16.57 -1.29
N ALA A 362 -14.83 -15.71 -2.19
CA ALA A 362 -15.16 -15.84 -3.61
C ALA A 362 -14.59 -17.12 -4.23
N THR A 363 -13.33 -17.50 -3.89
CA THR A 363 -12.74 -18.77 -4.36
C THR A 363 -13.55 -19.96 -3.86
N PHE A 364 -13.90 -19.99 -2.58
CA PHE A 364 -14.67 -21.06 -1.96
C PHE A 364 -16.08 -21.16 -2.55
N LEU A 365 -16.86 -20.09 -2.48
CA LEU A 365 -18.24 -20.10 -2.94
C LEU A 365 -18.37 -20.40 -4.44
N LYS A 366 -17.42 -19.89 -5.24
CA LYS A 366 -17.33 -20.25 -6.67
C LYS A 366 -17.10 -21.74 -6.89
N SER A 367 -16.24 -22.40 -6.07
CA SER A 367 -16.04 -23.86 -6.16
C SER A 367 -17.29 -24.65 -5.84
N GLU A 368 -18.20 -24.05 -5.04
CA GLU A 368 -19.51 -24.59 -4.68
C GLU A 368 -20.64 -24.19 -5.65
N GLY A 369 -20.30 -23.58 -6.79
CA GLY A 369 -21.26 -23.25 -7.85
C GLY A 369 -21.96 -21.89 -7.69
N TYR A 370 -21.46 -21.01 -6.82
CA TYR A 370 -21.95 -19.65 -6.75
C TYR A 370 -21.41 -18.80 -7.91
N ARG A 371 -22.19 -17.82 -8.33
CA ARG A 371 -21.70 -16.74 -9.16
C ARG A 371 -21.16 -15.63 -8.27
N ALA A 372 -19.82 -15.58 -8.12
CA ALA A 372 -19.14 -14.60 -7.29
C ALA A 372 -18.89 -13.31 -8.07
N ARG A 373 -19.44 -12.18 -7.62
CA ARG A 373 -19.33 -10.86 -8.25
C ARG A 373 -18.90 -9.80 -7.26
N ALA A 374 -18.02 -8.90 -7.71
CA ALA A 374 -17.68 -7.69 -6.99
C ALA A 374 -18.25 -6.46 -7.69
N ILE A 375 -18.71 -5.47 -6.91
CA ILE A 375 -19.26 -4.20 -7.42
C ILE A 375 -18.62 -3.05 -6.64
N HIS A 376 -18.05 -2.08 -7.37
CA HIS A 376 -17.59 -0.81 -6.80
C HIS A 376 -17.70 0.28 -7.86
N PRO A 377 -18.48 1.35 -7.67
CA PRO A 377 -18.68 2.39 -8.67
C PRO A 377 -17.51 3.37 -8.84
N GLY A 378 -16.34 3.02 -8.37
CA GLY A 378 -15.07 3.70 -8.64
C GLY A 378 -14.27 3.02 -9.74
N THR A 379 -13.07 3.56 -10.00
CA THR A 379 -12.19 3.06 -11.07
C THR A 379 -11.58 1.70 -10.75
N ASN A 380 -11.50 0.83 -11.75
CA ASN A 380 -10.98 -0.54 -11.64
C ASN A 380 -9.53 -0.60 -11.09
N TRP A 381 -8.70 0.35 -11.50
CA TRP A 381 -7.28 0.35 -11.12
C TRP A 381 -7.02 0.82 -9.68
N PHE A 382 -7.95 1.57 -9.06
CA PHE A 382 -7.75 2.07 -7.70
C PHE A 382 -7.68 0.91 -6.70
N TRP A 383 -6.71 0.92 -5.80
CA TRP A 383 -6.32 -0.20 -4.94
C TRP A 383 -5.93 -1.48 -5.71
N ASN A 384 -5.72 -1.43 -7.04
CA ASN A 384 -5.46 -2.61 -7.87
C ASN A 384 -6.61 -3.66 -7.83
N ARG A 385 -7.84 -3.22 -7.53
CA ARG A 385 -9.01 -4.11 -7.31
C ARG A 385 -9.24 -5.07 -8.46
N GLY A 386 -9.10 -4.64 -9.71
CA GLY A 386 -9.34 -5.51 -10.86
C GLY A 386 -8.49 -6.77 -10.86
N ALA A 387 -7.19 -6.64 -10.58
CA ALA A 387 -6.29 -7.80 -10.50
C ALA A 387 -6.53 -8.61 -9.21
N VAL A 388 -6.73 -7.92 -8.09
CA VAL A 388 -6.91 -8.58 -6.78
C VAL A 388 -8.20 -9.39 -6.74
N TYR A 389 -9.32 -8.88 -7.24
CA TYR A 389 -10.57 -9.64 -7.26
C TYR A 389 -10.49 -10.85 -8.21
N ALA A 390 -9.73 -10.76 -9.30
CA ALA A 390 -9.43 -11.92 -10.13
C ALA A 390 -8.61 -12.98 -9.34
N ASP A 391 -7.59 -12.55 -8.60
CA ASP A 391 -6.77 -13.43 -7.74
C ASP A 391 -7.57 -14.00 -6.55
N PHE A 392 -8.59 -13.30 -6.08
CA PHE A 392 -9.55 -13.80 -5.08
C PHE A 392 -10.61 -14.74 -5.66
N GLY A 393 -10.67 -14.90 -6.98
CA GLY A 393 -11.52 -15.87 -7.64
C GLY A 393 -12.91 -15.36 -8.05
N PHE A 394 -13.20 -14.07 -7.96
CA PHE A 394 -14.44 -13.50 -8.49
C PHE A 394 -14.62 -13.83 -9.98
N ASN A 395 -15.86 -14.04 -10.41
CA ASN A 395 -16.19 -14.28 -11.81
C ASN A 395 -16.09 -12.98 -12.61
N ASP A 396 -16.56 -11.88 -12.04
CA ASP A 396 -16.49 -10.55 -12.64
C ASP A 396 -16.39 -9.45 -11.57
N PHE A 397 -15.84 -8.30 -11.97
CA PHE A 397 -15.81 -7.07 -11.20
C PHE A 397 -16.48 -5.95 -11.99
N LYS A 398 -17.51 -5.38 -11.41
CA LYS A 398 -18.24 -4.23 -11.92
C LYS A 398 -17.69 -2.95 -11.33
N SER A 399 -17.07 -2.13 -12.17
CA SER A 399 -16.45 -0.84 -11.85
C SER A 399 -17.04 0.29 -12.69
N GLU A 400 -16.60 1.53 -12.47
CA GLU A 400 -17.05 2.70 -13.27
C GLU A 400 -16.96 2.45 -14.79
N GLU A 401 -15.95 1.68 -15.24
CA GLU A 401 -15.68 1.43 -16.66
C GLU A 401 -16.69 0.49 -17.33
N ASN A 402 -17.36 -0.35 -16.56
CA ASN A 402 -18.26 -1.39 -17.10
C ASN A 402 -19.63 -1.50 -16.43
N LEU A 403 -19.89 -0.68 -15.40
CA LEU A 403 -21.23 -0.52 -14.83
C LEU A 403 -22.14 0.25 -15.79
N PRO A 404 -23.46 -0.01 -15.81
CA PRO A 404 -24.39 0.89 -16.45
C PRO A 404 -24.29 2.29 -15.80
N TYR A 405 -24.84 3.30 -16.49
CA TYR A 405 -24.90 4.64 -15.90
C TYR A 405 -25.56 4.58 -14.52
N MET A 406 -24.84 5.03 -13.51
CA MET A 406 -25.33 5.16 -12.16
C MET A 406 -25.72 6.60 -11.86
N GLU A 407 -26.92 6.80 -11.35
CA GLU A 407 -27.35 8.09 -10.85
C GLU A 407 -26.42 8.56 -9.75
N LYS A 408 -26.04 9.84 -9.79
CA LYS A 408 -25.18 10.47 -8.79
C LYS A 408 -25.99 11.17 -7.73
N ARG A 409 -25.53 11.07 -6.49
CA ARG A 409 -25.99 11.87 -5.37
C ARG A 409 -24.80 12.71 -4.88
N GLY A 410 -24.86 14.02 -5.10
CA GLY A 410 -23.67 14.87 -5.00
C GLY A 410 -22.68 14.54 -6.12
N PRO A 411 -21.37 14.48 -5.85
CA PRO A 411 -20.36 14.23 -6.88
C PRO A 411 -20.22 12.77 -7.29
N LEU A 412 -20.72 11.82 -6.50
CA LEU A 412 -20.42 10.39 -6.61
C LEU A 412 -21.67 9.57 -6.95
N ALA A 413 -21.47 8.34 -7.44
CA ALA A 413 -22.53 7.38 -7.69
C ALA A 413 -23.31 7.12 -6.38
N SER A 414 -24.65 7.07 -6.48
CA SER A 414 -25.51 6.95 -5.31
C SER A 414 -25.57 5.51 -4.78
N ASP A 415 -25.72 5.38 -3.46
CA ASP A 415 -25.92 4.08 -2.81
C ASP A 415 -27.24 3.43 -3.27
N ALA A 416 -28.26 4.24 -3.58
CA ALA A 416 -29.51 3.75 -4.17
C ALA A 416 -29.27 3.08 -5.53
N ALA A 417 -28.51 3.71 -6.44
CA ALA A 417 -28.21 3.15 -7.75
C ALA A 417 -27.38 1.86 -7.63
N MET A 418 -26.42 1.81 -6.70
CA MET A 418 -25.65 0.59 -6.44
C MET A 418 -26.55 -0.52 -5.89
N THR A 419 -27.44 -0.22 -4.96
CA THR A 419 -28.42 -1.19 -4.43
C THR A 419 -29.32 -1.74 -5.52
N ASP A 420 -29.79 -0.88 -6.44
CA ASP A 420 -30.60 -1.29 -7.59
C ASP A 420 -29.85 -2.24 -8.52
N GLU A 421 -28.58 -1.98 -8.75
CA GLU A 421 -27.75 -2.86 -9.57
C GLU A 421 -27.54 -4.22 -8.91
N ILE A 422 -27.29 -4.28 -7.60
CA ILE A 422 -27.21 -5.55 -6.85
C ILE A 422 -28.49 -6.34 -7.00
N ILE A 423 -29.65 -5.71 -6.77
CA ILE A 423 -30.98 -6.33 -6.89
C ILE A 423 -31.21 -6.84 -8.30
N ARG A 424 -30.97 -6.01 -9.31
CA ARG A 424 -31.15 -6.36 -10.73
C ARG A 424 -30.31 -7.57 -11.13
N GLU A 425 -29.06 -7.61 -10.68
CA GLU A 425 -28.14 -8.71 -10.99
C GLU A 425 -28.50 -10.01 -10.25
N ALA A 426 -28.98 -9.90 -9.01
CA ALA A 426 -29.41 -11.05 -8.22
C ALA A 426 -30.71 -11.64 -8.80
N ASP A 427 -31.65 -10.80 -9.24
CA ASP A 427 -32.92 -11.27 -9.88
C ASP A 427 -32.68 -11.89 -11.26
N ALA A 428 -31.61 -11.49 -11.94
CA ALA A 428 -31.25 -12.05 -13.25
C ALA A 428 -30.46 -13.35 -13.17
N SER A 429 -30.14 -13.87 -11.97
CA SER A 429 -29.32 -15.07 -11.79
C SER A 429 -30.14 -16.28 -11.36
N ASP A 430 -30.08 -17.35 -12.16
CA ASP A 430 -30.64 -18.66 -11.78
C ASP A 430 -29.75 -19.37 -10.75
N ASP A 431 -28.42 -19.15 -10.82
CA ASP A 431 -27.44 -19.67 -9.86
C ASP A 431 -27.46 -18.87 -8.55
N PRO A 432 -27.08 -19.47 -7.40
CA PRO A 432 -26.85 -18.72 -6.18
C PRO A 432 -25.74 -17.69 -6.39
N VAL A 433 -25.96 -16.47 -5.86
CA VAL A 433 -25.01 -15.38 -6.04
C VAL A 433 -24.24 -15.07 -4.76
N PHE A 434 -22.97 -14.72 -4.94
CA PHE A 434 -22.15 -14.08 -3.93
C PHE A 434 -21.77 -12.69 -4.41
N PHE A 435 -22.31 -11.65 -3.76
CA PHE A 435 -21.94 -10.27 -4.02
C PHE A 435 -21.04 -9.71 -2.94
N PHE A 436 -19.96 -9.06 -3.37
CA PHE A 436 -19.19 -8.15 -2.53
C PHE A 436 -19.27 -6.75 -3.14
N ALA A 437 -20.04 -5.88 -2.50
CA ALA A 437 -20.29 -4.52 -2.96
C ALA A 437 -19.62 -3.52 -2.03
N VAL A 438 -18.82 -2.60 -2.59
CA VAL A 438 -18.18 -1.49 -1.87
C VAL A 438 -18.80 -0.20 -2.37
N SER A 439 -19.48 0.55 -1.50
CA SER A 439 -20.13 1.80 -1.91
C SER A 439 -19.10 2.93 -2.09
N LEU A 440 -19.54 4.07 -2.60
CA LEU A 440 -18.66 5.22 -2.86
C LEU A 440 -19.30 6.56 -2.43
N GLN A 441 -20.62 6.63 -2.34
CA GLN A 441 -21.33 7.90 -2.16
C GLN A 441 -20.83 8.71 -0.96
N ASN A 442 -20.60 8.06 0.18
CA ASN A 442 -20.21 8.74 1.41
C ASN A 442 -18.68 8.89 1.59
N HIS A 443 -17.89 8.73 0.52
CA HIS A 443 -16.45 9.02 0.54
C HIS A 443 -16.19 10.52 0.74
N GLY A 444 -15.23 10.87 1.60
CA GLY A 444 -14.79 12.26 1.78
C GLY A 444 -14.23 12.92 0.50
N PRO A 445 -13.97 14.23 0.49
CA PRO A 445 -14.17 15.20 1.57
C PRO A 445 -15.65 15.59 1.76
N TYR A 446 -16.03 15.89 2.99
CA TYR A 446 -17.40 16.31 3.32
C TYR A 446 -17.54 17.84 3.25
N GLU A 447 -17.48 18.36 2.04
CA GLU A 447 -17.58 19.78 1.80
C GLU A 447 -18.96 20.33 2.17
N PRO A 448 -19.07 21.54 2.70
CA PRO A 448 -20.35 22.23 2.86
C PRO A 448 -21.18 22.24 1.57
N HIS A 449 -22.49 22.05 1.70
CA HIS A 449 -23.44 22.06 0.57
C HIS A 449 -23.20 20.95 -0.48
N ARG A 450 -22.56 19.85 -0.11
CA ARG A 450 -22.33 18.69 -0.99
C ARG A 450 -23.63 18.15 -1.57
N TYR A 451 -24.70 18.16 -0.79
CA TYR A 451 -26.02 17.69 -1.23
C TYR A 451 -27.00 18.85 -1.39
N PHE A 452 -27.75 18.82 -2.48
CA PHE A 452 -28.79 19.78 -2.73
C PHE A 452 -30.04 19.40 -1.93
N ASN A 453 -30.64 20.36 -1.20
CA ASN A 453 -31.80 20.14 -0.33
C ASN A 453 -31.58 19.04 0.75
N PRO A 454 -30.69 19.26 1.72
CA PRO A 454 -30.50 18.33 2.82
C PRO A 454 -31.81 18.19 3.63
N THR A 455 -32.10 16.97 4.09
CA THR A 455 -33.30 16.64 4.86
C THR A 455 -33.05 16.61 6.37
N HIS A 456 -31.78 16.54 6.77
CA HIS A 456 -31.36 16.52 8.17
C HIS A 456 -31.01 17.92 8.68
N LYS A 457 -30.96 18.05 10.00
CA LYS A 457 -30.47 19.22 10.72
C LYS A 457 -29.46 18.79 11.76
N VAL A 458 -28.37 19.54 11.88
CA VAL A 458 -27.36 19.34 12.90
C VAL A 458 -27.43 20.47 13.91
N ASP A 459 -27.75 20.13 15.15
CA ASP A 459 -27.66 21.04 16.30
C ASP A 459 -26.42 20.66 17.13
N ALA A 460 -25.43 21.56 17.14
CA ALA A 460 -24.16 21.40 17.85
C ALA A 460 -23.46 22.75 18.04
N ARG A 461 -22.68 22.86 19.11
CA ARG A 461 -21.86 24.06 19.40
C ARG A 461 -20.48 23.96 18.74
N ILE A 462 -20.47 23.92 17.42
CA ILE A 462 -19.27 23.80 16.58
C ILE A 462 -19.27 24.92 15.55
N SER A 463 -18.14 25.13 14.88
CA SER A 463 -18.02 26.14 13.83
C SER A 463 -19.03 25.92 12.69
N PRO A 464 -19.43 26.97 11.95
CA PRO A 464 -20.33 26.83 10.82
C PRO A 464 -19.85 25.83 9.78
N TRP A 465 -18.56 25.84 9.48
CA TRP A 465 -17.95 24.92 8.52
C TRP A 465 -18.05 23.46 9.00
N ALA A 466 -17.70 23.19 10.26
CA ALA A 466 -17.78 21.85 10.84
C ALA A 466 -19.22 21.34 10.88
N ARG A 467 -20.21 22.21 11.16
CA ARG A 467 -21.64 21.87 11.15
C ARG A 467 -22.11 21.48 9.75
N GLU A 468 -21.78 22.25 8.73
CA GLU A 468 -22.15 21.97 7.35
C GLU A 468 -21.45 20.70 6.81
N SER A 469 -20.19 20.49 7.20
CA SER A 469 -19.45 19.25 6.89
C SER A 469 -20.13 18.03 7.52
N LEU A 470 -20.50 18.13 8.79
CA LEU A 470 -21.23 17.07 9.49
C LEU A 470 -22.63 16.82 8.90
N LEU A 471 -23.33 17.87 8.45
CA LEU A 471 -24.60 17.75 7.73
C LEU A 471 -24.43 16.97 6.41
N SER A 472 -23.40 17.32 5.64
CA SER A 472 -23.07 16.58 4.40
C SER A 472 -22.80 15.09 4.70
N TYR A 473 -22.06 14.80 5.76
CA TYR A 473 -21.81 13.42 6.19
C TYR A 473 -23.10 12.68 6.59
N ALA A 474 -23.97 13.32 7.39
CA ALA A 474 -25.21 12.73 7.86
C ALA A 474 -26.17 12.39 6.72
N GLU A 475 -26.29 13.26 5.71
CA GLU A 475 -27.09 12.98 4.50
C GLU A 475 -26.58 11.76 3.74
N GLY A 476 -25.25 11.60 3.56
CA GLY A 476 -24.69 10.42 2.93
C GLY A 476 -24.92 9.15 3.72
N SER A 477 -24.80 9.21 5.05
CA SER A 477 -25.10 8.07 5.93
C SER A 477 -26.58 7.66 5.87
N ALA A 478 -27.48 8.63 5.77
CA ALA A 478 -28.90 8.36 5.62
C ALA A 478 -29.25 7.73 4.27
N ASP A 479 -28.54 8.09 3.21
CA ASP A 479 -28.70 7.45 1.90
C ASP A 479 -28.26 5.97 1.94
N ALA A 480 -27.16 5.67 2.61
CA ALA A 480 -26.66 4.31 2.80
C ALA A 480 -27.63 3.46 3.66
N ASP A 481 -28.19 4.03 4.73
CA ASP A 481 -29.20 3.38 5.57
C ASP A 481 -30.47 3.03 4.79
N ARG A 482 -30.94 3.93 3.91
CA ARG A 482 -32.06 3.66 2.99
C ARG A 482 -31.71 2.58 1.95
N GLY A 483 -30.45 2.54 1.50
CA GLY A 483 -29.96 1.48 0.63
C GLY A 483 -30.06 0.10 1.28
N LEU A 484 -29.68 0.00 2.55
CA LEU A 484 -29.84 -1.22 3.34
C LEU A 484 -31.31 -1.61 3.51
N GLU A 485 -32.18 -0.66 3.90
CA GLU A 485 -33.63 -0.89 4.01
C GLU A 485 -34.19 -1.48 2.73
N ARG A 486 -33.90 -0.85 1.60
CA ARG A 486 -34.34 -1.30 0.28
C ARG A 486 -33.89 -2.71 -0.06
N LEU A 487 -32.62 -3.04 0.24
CA LEU A 487 -32.08 -4.37 0.01
C LEU A 487 -32.77 -5.43 0.87
N ILE A 488 -33.06 -5.12 2.14
CA ILE A 488 -33.76 -6.01 3.06
C ILE A 488 -35.23 -6.19 2.61
N GLU A 489 -35.95 -5.13 2.24
CA GLU A 489 -37.34 -5.22 1.77
C GLU A 489 -37.48 -6.02 0.47
N TRP A 490 -36.47 -5.96 -0.40
CA TRP A 490 -36.38 -6.84 -1.56
C TRP A 490 -36.14 -8.29 -1.13
N ALA A 491 -35.16 -8.56 -0.26
CA ALA A 491 -34.80 -9.90 0.18
C ALA A 491 -35.95 -10.61 0.94
N LYS A 492 -36.76 -9.88 1.70
CA LYS A 492 -37.98 -10.42 2.37
C LYS A 492 -38.98 -11.02 1.40
N LYS A 493 -38.99 -10.57 0.14
CA LYS A 493 -39.95 -11.02 -0.89
C LYS A 493 -39.42 -12.20 -1.71
N ARG A 494 -38.18 -12.63 -1.45
CA ARG A 494 -37.57 -13.73 -2.19
C ARG A 494 -37.88 -15.08 -1.55
N ASP A 495 -38.15 -16.07 -2.41
CA ASP A 495 -38.26 -17.47 -1.97
C ASP A 495 -36.89 -18.04 -1.60
N ARG A 496 -35.82 -17.66 -2.36
CA ARG A 496 -34.44 -18.11 -2.09
C ARG A 496 -33.95 -17.53 -0.75
N PRO A 497 -33.34 -18.36 0.12
CA PRO A 497 -32.67 -17.85 1.30
C PRO A 497 -31.63 -16.79 0.91
N THR A 498 -31.59 -15.72 1.69
CA THR A 498 -30.68 -14.59 1.41
C THR A 498 -30.06 -14.12 2.72
N VAL A 499 -28.74 -14.05 2.75
CA VAL A 499 -27.94 -13.50 3.86
C VAL A 499 -27.34 -12.19 3.43
N ILE A 500 -27.53 -11.13 4.23
CA ILE A 500 -27.00 -9.79 3.99
C ILE A 500 -26.09 -9.41 5.15
N ALA A 501 -24.87 -9.02 4.84
CA ALA A 501 -23.96 -8.32 5.76
C ALA A 501 -23.78 -6.88 5.29
N PHE A 502 -24.03 -5.91 6.16
CA PHE A 502 -23.81 -4.49 5.91
C PHE A 502 -22.95 -3.90 7.02
N PHE A 503 -21.87 -3.21 6.69
CA PHE A 503 -21.01 -2.58 7.68
C PHE A 503 -20.21 -1.42 7.08
N GLY A 504 -19.75 -0.50 7.95
CA GLY A 504 -18.82 0.56 7.55
C GLY A 504 -17.37 0.05 7.56
N ASP A 505 -16.57 0.51 6.62
CA ASP A 505 -15.16 0.14 6.53
C ASP A 505 -14.30 0.82 7.62
N HIS A 506 -14.49 2.11 7.85
CA HIS A 506 -13.78 2.89 8.88
C HIS A 506 -14.56 4.14 9.29
N LEU A 507 -14.14 4.82 10.35
CA LEU A 507 -14.68 6.13 10.69
C LEU A 507 -14.35 7.15 9.58
N PRO A 508 -15.28 8.10 9.31
CA PRO A 508 -15.08 9.15 8.33
C PRO A 508 -13.97 10.13 8.74
N PRO A 509 -13.18 10.69 7.81
CA PRO A 509 -12.21 11.74 8.12
C PRO A 509 -12.89 13.11 8.28
N LEU A 510 -13.66 13.30 9.36
CA LEU A 510 -14.40 14.54 9.65
C LEU A 510 -13.51 15.68 10.17
N GLY A 511 -12.25 15.44 10.45
CA GLY A 511 -11.26 16.46 10.80
C GLY A 511 -11.68 17.35 11.99
N PRO A 512 -11.85 18.67 11.78
CA PRO A 512 -12.18 19.61 12.86
C PRO A 512 -13.43 19.27 13.66
N VAL A 513 -14.41 18.55 13.08
CA VAL A 513 -15.63 18.14 13.80
C VAL A 513 -15.28 17.34 15.05
N TYR A 514 -14.31 16.42 14.95
CA TYR A 514 -13.88 15.59 16.08
C TYR A 514 -13.27 16.41 17.22
N VAL A 515 -12.46 17.41 16.88
CA VAL A 515 -11.80 18.28 17.86
C VAL A 515 -12.80 19.24 18.49
N GLU A 516 -13.67 19.86 17.70
CA GLU A 516 -14.65 20.84 18.16
C GLU A 516 -15.76 20.22 19.02
N THR A 517 -16.09 18.94 18.79
CA THR A 517 -17.04 18.19 19.63
C THR A 517 -16.37 17.57 20.86
N GLY A 518 -15.04 17.54 20.90
CA GLY A 518 -14.29 16.88 21.97
C GLY A 518 -14.26 15.34 21.86
N PHE A 519 -14.67 14.78 20.72
CA PHE A 519 -14.63 13.34 20.47
C PHE A 519 -13.18 12.84 20.36
N MET A 520 -12.31 13.59 19.71
CA MET A 520 -10.87 13.33 19.62
C MET A 520 -10.08 14.59 19.98
N LYS A 521 -8.82 14.42 20.35
CA LYS A 521 -7.88 15.53 20.61
C LYS A 521 -7.34 16.12 19.31
N ASP A 522 -7.23 15.30 18.27
CA ASP A 522 -6.67 15.64 16.97
C ASP A 522 -7.69 15.36 15.85
N ASN A 523 -7.44 15.90 14.67
CA ASN A 523 -8.31 15.74 13.50
C ASN A 523 -8.37 14.30 12.97
N VAL A 524 -7.46 13.44 13.41
CA VAL A 524 -7.29 12.05 12.96
C VAL A 524 -6.96 11.21 14.18
N ALA A 525 -7.53 10.01 14.29
CA ALA A 525 -7.17 9.07 15.34
C ALA A 525 -5.67 8.72 15.27
N PRO A 526 -5.00 8.60 16.43
CA PRO A 526 -3.61 8.16 16.44
C PRO A 526 -3.53 6.70 15.97
N ARG A 527 -2.45 6.34 15.29
CA ARG A 527 -2.23 4.96 14.81
C ARG A 527 -2.21 3.92 15.92
N LYS A 528 -1.93 4.36 17.11
CA LYS A 528 -1.98 3.57 18.34
C LYS A 528 -2.73 4.39 19.38
N GLU A 529 -3.87 3.89 19.74
CA GLU A 529 -4.69 4.50 20.78
C GLU A 529 -4.07 4.32 22.15
N PRO A 530 -4.25 5.31 23.04
CA PRO A 530 -3.67 5.25 24.38
C PRO A 530 -4.31 4.18 25.27
N THR A 531 -5.58 3.84 25.03
CA THR A 531 -6.34 2.84 25.80
C THR A 531 -7.17 1.95 24.86
N ALA A 532 -7.60 0.80 25.38
CA ALA A 532 -8.48 -0.11 24.64
C ALA A 532 -9.87 0.51 24.39
N GLU A 533 -10.37 1.31 25.34
CA GLU A 533 -11.65 2.01 25.20
C GLU A 533 -11.60 3.03 24.07
N ALA A 534 -10.53 3.83 23.98
CA ALA A 534 -10.33 4.76 22.89
C ALA A 534 -10.20 4.03 21.53
N ALA A 535 -9.50 2.89 21.49
CA ALA A 535 -9.42 2.07 20.29
C ALA A 535 -10.81 1.57 19.86
N LEU A 536 -11.63 1.09 20.79
CA LEU A 536 -13.00 0.67 20.51
C LEU A 536 -13.87 1.85 20.05
N GLU A 537 -13.74 3.03 20.65
CA GLU A 537 -14.52 4.21 20.29
C GLU A 537 -14.17 4.73 18.87
N HIS A 538 -12.87 4.76 18.55
CA HIS A 538 -12.38 5.38 17.31
C HIS A 538 -12.28 4.42 16.12
N HIS A 539 -12.52 3.11 16.32
CA HIS A 539 -12.38 2.10 15.28
C HIS A 539 -13.64 1.25 15.05
N GLN A 540 -14.74 1.49 15.78
CA GLN A 540 -15.97 0.73 15.63
C GLN A 540 -16.94 1.37 14.62
N THR A 541 -17.31 0.61 13.60
CA THR A 541 -18.38 0.94 12.66
C THR A 541 -19.58 -0.01 12.88
N PRO A 542 -20.82 0.41 12.63
CA PRO A 542 -21.99 -0.47 12.77
C PRO A 542 -21.90 -1.69 11.85
N LEU A 543 -22.34 -2.85 12.36
CA LEU A 543 -22.47 -4.11 11.63
C LEU A 543 -23.92 -4.62 11.71
N VAL A 544 -24.52 -4.89 10.57
CA VAL A 544 -25.77 -5.63 10.42
C VAL A 544 -25.50 -6.95 9.72
N LEU A 545 -25.87 -8.04 10.34
CA LEU A 545 -25.90 -9.37 9.72
C LEU A 545 -27.35 -9.87 9.80
N TRP A 546 -27.95 -10.13 8.66
CA TRP A 546 -29.39 -10.39 8.55
C TRP A 546 -29.69 -11.47 7.51
N SER A 547 -30.71 -12.26 7.77
CA SER A 547 -31.24 -13.25 6.81
C SER A 547 -32.77 -13.13 6.68
N ASN A 548 -33.29 -13.36 5.47
CA ASN A 548 -34.72 -13.42 5.26
C ASN A 548 -35.39 -14.66 5.91
N ARG A 549 -34.63 -15.58 6.46
CA ARG A 549 -35.11 -16.75 7.19
C ARG A 549 -35.13 -16.55 8.70
N THR A 550 -34.13 -15.87 9.27
CA THR A 550 -33.96 -15.75 10.73
C THR A 550 -34.05 -14.31 11.25
N GLY A 551 -34.08 -13.31 10.36
CA GLY A 551 -33.97 -11.91 10.76
C GLY A 551 -32.55 -11.51 11.09
N PRO A 552 -32.33 -10.45 11.92
CA PRO A 552 -30.99 -10.01 12.34
C PRO A 552 -30.35 -11.03 13.27
N ALA A 553 -29.02 -11.14 13.20
CA ALA A 553 -28.24 -11.88 14.18
C ALA A 553 -28.26 -11.19 15.55
N GLU A 554 -28.03 -11.96 16.61
CA GLU A 554 -27.80 -11.43 17.96
C GLU A 554 -26.59 -10.50 18.00
N ASP A 555 -26.55 -9.60 18.99
CA ASP A 555 -25.44 -8.66 19.15
C ASP A 555 -24.15 -9.42 19.54
N MET A 556 -23.20 -9.43 18.62
CA MET A 556 -21.90 -10.10 18.78
C MET A 556 -20.82 -9.17 19.33
N GLY A 557 -21.15 -7.91 19.66
CA GLY A 557 -20.23 -6.87 20.09
C GLY A 557 -19.27 -6.42 19.00
N ALA A 558 -18.06 -6.02 19.36
CA ALA A 558 -17.00 -5.68 18.40
C ALA A 558 -16.35 -6.95 17.85
N VAL A 559 -16.19 -7.03 16.53
CA VAL A 559 -15.54 -8.15 15.82
C VAL A 559 -14.58 -7.64 14.75
N SER A 560 -13.43 -8.30 14.57
CA SER A 560 -12.53 -7.98 13.45
C SER A 560 -13.15 -8.38 12.12
N PRO A 561 -12.86 -7.66 11.02
CA PRO A 561 -13.30 -8.04 9.68
C PRO A 561 -12.87 -9.46 9.28
N SER A 562 -11.75 -9.95 9.78
CA SER A 562 -11.25 -11.31 9.55
C SER A 562 -12.19 -12.42 10.07
N PHE A 563 -13.08 -12.12 11.01
CA PHE A 563 -14.12 -13.05 11.48
C PHE A 563 -15.44 -12.95 10.72
N LEU A 564 -15.60 -11.96 9.84
CA LEU A 564 -16.84 -11.80 9.07
C LEU A 564 -17.19 -13.05 8.24
N PRO A 565 -16.24 -13.73 7.57
CA PRO A 565 -16.50 -14.98 6.87
C PRO A 565 -17.14 -16.06 7.77
N TYR A 566 -16.65 -16.22 9.00
CA TYR A 566 -17.23 -17.14 9.97
C TYR A 566 -18.71 -16.83 10.25
N HIS A 567 -19.02 -15.59 10.55
CA HIS A 567 -20.38 -15.19 10.89
C HIS A 567 -21.36 -15.33 9.72
N ILE A 568 -20.94 -14.93 8.52
CA ILE A 568 -21.75 -15.03 7.30
C ILE A 568 -22.04 -16.49 6.96
N LEU A 569 -21.01 -17.33 6.90
CA LEU A 569 -21.18 -18.73 6.52
C LEU A 569 -21.98 -19.51 7.57
N THR A 570 -21.81 -19.21 8.86
CA THR A 570 -22.62 -19.80 9.94
C THR A 570 -24.09 -19.43 9.77
N MET A 571 -24.44 -18.17 9.50
CA MET A 571 -25.83 -17.76 9.24
C MET A 571 -26.39 -18.39 7.96
N ALA A 572 -25.53 -18.61 6.97
CA ALA A 572 -25.89 -19.25 5.70
C ALA A 572 -26.05 -20.79 5.82
N GLY A 573 -25.73 -21.40 6.97
CA GLY A 573 -25.72 -22.84 7.16
C GLY A 573 -24.62 -23.55 6.38
N ILE A 574 -23.52 -22.86 6.06
CA ILE A 574 -22.40 -23.33 5.28
C ILE A 574 -21.21 -23.63 6.22
N SER A 575 -20.59 -24.79 6.04
CA SER A 575 -19.40 -25.16 6.78
C SER A 575 -18.14 -25.16 5.90
N HIS A 576 -17.01 -24.76 6.47
CA HIS A 576 -15.71 -24.75 5.78
C HIS A 576 -14.57 -24.96 6.79
N PRO A 577 -13.54 -25.78 6.49
CA PRO A 577 -12.49 -26.09 7.44
C PRO A 577 -11.80 -24.84 8.04
N TYR A 578 -11.45 -23.86 7.21
CA TYR A 578 -10.82 -22.63 7.70
C TYR A 578 -11.84 -21.62 8.27
N TYR A 579 -12.87 -21.25 7.46
CA TYR A 579 -13.74 -20.13 7.83
C TYR A 579 -14.64 -20.44 9.03
N THR A 580 -15.30 -21.61 9.06
CA THR A 580 -16.16 -21.99 10.19
C THR A 580 -15.50 -22.90 11.19
N GLY A 581 -14.47 -23.67 10.76
CA GLY A 581 -13.69 -24.52 11.65
C GLY A 581 -12.64 -23.73 12.42
N PHE A 582 -11.55 -23.36 11.76
CA PHE A 582 -10.41 -22.70 12.43
C PHE A 582 -10.77 -21.32 12.98
N LEU A 583 -11.37 -20.42 12.17
CA LEU A 583 -11.78 -19.08 12.64
C LEU A 583 -12.90 -19.18 13.69
N GLY A 584 -13.77 -20.21 13.60
CA GLY A 584 -14.78 -20.47 14.63
C GLY A 584 -14.15 -20.78 15.99
N ALA A 585 -13.18 -21.69 16.02
CA ALA A 585 -12.43 -22.00 17.25
C ALA A 585 -11.66 -20.79 17.78
N LEU A 586 -10.99 -20.04 16.90
CA LEU A 586 -10.28 -18.82 17.28
C LEU A 586 -11.24 -17.74 17.84
N ARG A 587 -12.48 -17.66 17.32
CA ARG A 587 -13.54 -16.75 17.76
C ARG A 587 -14.01 -17.01 19.19
N GLU A 588 -13.88 -18.24 19.69
CA GLU A 588 -14.16 -18.57 21.09
C GLU A 588 -13.17 -17.91 22.04
N HIS A 589 -11.95 -17.60 21.59
CA HIS A 589 -10.91 -16.95 22.36
C HIS A 589 -10.86 -15.44 22.14
N TYR A 590 -11.10 -14.97 20.91
CA TYR A 590 -10.94 -13.56 20.54
C TYR A 590 -12.07 -13.06 19.64
N ARG A 591 -12.64 -11.89 19.96
CA ARG A 591 -13.57 -11.15 19.09
C ARG A 591 -12.84 -10.20 18.16
N VAL A 592 -11.73 -9.60 18.65
CA VAL A 592 -10.89 -8.68 17.88
C VAL A 592 -9.46 -9.20 17.88
N VAL A 593 -8.89 -9.31 16.70
CA VAL A 593 -7.47 -9.55 16.44
C VAL A 593 -6.98 -8.40 15.57
N ASP A 594 -6.45 -7.37 16.22
CA ASP A 594 -5.85 -6.21 15.58
C ASP A 594 -4.38 -6.11 15.99
N ARG A 595 -3.59 -5.37 15.24
CA ARG A 595 -2.15 -5.16 15.49
C ARG A 595 -1.86 -4.66 16.92
N ASN A 596 -2.69 -3.77 17.42
CA ASN A 596 -2.51 -3.08 18.69
C ASN A 596 -3.41 -3.60 19.80
N LEU A 597 -4.40 -4.47 19.47
CA LEU A 597 -5.44 -4.90 20.41
C LEU A 597 -5.88 -6.34 20.14
N LEU A 598 -5.86 -7.17 21.19
CA LEU A 598 -6.67 -8.38 21.26
C LEU A 598 -7.83 -8.11 22.20
N LEU A 599 -9.04 -8.57 21.84
CA LEU A 599 -10.24 -8.47 22.67
C LEU A 599 -10.89 -9.85 22.79
N THR A 600 -11.06 -10.33 24.02
CA THR A 600 -11.74 -11.61 24.28
C THR A 600 -13.27 -11.46 24.21
N PRO A 601 -14.04 -12.55 24.11
CA PRO A 601 -15.51 -12.50 24.22
C PRO A 601 -16.01 -11.91 25.55
N ALA A 602 -15.26 -12.07 26.63
CA ALA A 602 -15.58 -11.50 27.93
C ALA A 602 -15.34 -9.99 28.01
N GLY A 603 -14.64 -9.41 27.03
CA GLY A 603 -14.31 -7.99 27.00
C GLY A 603 -12.92 -7.66 27.55
N ASP A 604 -12.12 -8.68 27.89
CA ASP A 604 -10.74 -8.45 28.33
C ASP A 604 -9.89 -8.00 27.17
N ALA A 605 -9.21 -6.87 27.34
CA ALA A 605 -8.40 -6.25 26.29
C ALA A 605 -6.91 -6.46 26.58
N THR A 606 -6.15 -6.90 25.58
CA THR A 606 -4.69 -7.02 25.65
C THR A 606 -4.06 -6.07 24.62
N PRO A 607 -3.70 -4.84 25.02
CA PRO A 607 -2.99 -3.91 24.13
C PRO A 607 -1.54 -4.37 23.94
N ASP A 608 -0.93 -3.97 22.83
CA ASP A 608 0.49 -4.23 22.52
C ASP A 608 0.92 -5.71 22.59
N TRP A 609 0.01 -6.62 22.38
CA TRP A 609 0.25 -8.06 22.47
C TRP A 609 1.42 -8.55 21.60
N ALA A 610 1.61 -7.95 20.45
CA ALA A 610 2.69 -8.31 19.52
C ALA A 610 4.10 -8.01 20.07
N ARG A 611 4.22 -7.19 21.13
CA ARG A 611 5.47 -6.87 21.83
C ARG A 611 5.72 -7.76 23.04
N GLN A 612 4.78 -8.60 23.41
CA GLN A 612 4.93 -9.52 24.54
C GLN A 612 5.92 -10.63 24.19
N LYS A 613 6.63 -11.13 25.20
CA LYS A 613 7.64 -12.20 25.03
C LYS A 613 7.03 -13.53 24.56
N THR A 614 5.81 -13.79 24.99
CA THR A 614 5.04 -14.98 24.61
C THR A 614 3.75 -14.54 23.97
N VAL A 615 3.53 -14.94 22.74
CA VAL A 615 2.28 -14.75 22.01
C VAL A 615 1.41 -15.97 22.27
N ASP A 616 0.10 -15.75 22.42
CA ASP A 616 -0.87 -16.83 22.55
C ASP A 616 -0.72 -17.86 21.42
N PRO A 617 -0.72 -19.16 21.71
CA PRO A 617 -0.59 -20.21 20.70
C PRO A 617 -1.61 -20.09 19.55
N ALA A 618 -2.88 -19.81 19.86
CA ALA A 618 -3.93 -19.68 18.82
C ALA A 618 -3.67 -18.49 17.87
N ILE A 619 -3.18 -17.36 18.39
CA ILE A 619 -2.75 -16.22 17.57
C ILE A 619 -1.52 -16.56 16.72
N ASN A 620 -0.58 -17.35 17.29
CA ASN A 620 0.60 -17.78 16.54
C ASN A 620 0.21 -18.76 15.41
N GLU A 621 -0.72 -19.67 15.63
CA GLU A 621 -1.25 -20.59 14.61
C GLU A 621 -1.95 -19.81 13.50
N PHE A 622 -2.76 -18.82 13.81
CA PHE A 622 -3.38 -17.94 12.84
C PHE A 622 -2.34 -17.22 11.97
N ARG A 623 -1.30 -16.68 12.61
CA ARG A 623 -0.18 -16.04 11.91
C ARG A 623 0.58 -17.00 11.00
N LEU A 624 0.81 -18.25 11.46
CA LEU A 624 1.48 -19.30 10.70
C LEU A 624 0.68 -19.70 9.46
N LEU A 625 -0.63 -19.94 9.60
CA LEU A 625 -1.52 -20.27 8.49
C LEU A 625 -1.56 -19.16 7.43
N GLN A 626 -1.77 -17.92 7.87
CA GLN A 626 -1.76 -16.78 6.94
C GLN A 626 -0.44 -16.65 6.20
N TYR A 627 0.69 -16.75 6.93
CA TYR A 627 2.01 -16.66 6.31
C TYR A 627 2.22 -17.80 5.30
N ASP A 628 1.87 -19.02 5.66
CA ASP A 628 2.02 -20.18 4.79
C ASP A 628 1.22 -20.02 3.49
N MET A 629 -0.01 -19.54 3.57
CA MET A 629 -0.88 -19.38 2.41
C MET A 629 -0.50 -18.20 1.51
N MET A 630 -0.01 -17.10 2.07
CA MET A 630 0.32 -15.87 1.31
C MET A 630 1.77 -15.84 0.83
N PHE A 631 2.72 -16.27 1.65
CA PHE A 631 4.17 -16.08 1.45
C PHE A 631 4.96 -17.38 1.50
N GLY A 632 4.38 -18.42 2.04
CA GLY A 632 5.00 -19.72 2.27
C GLY A 632 4.80 -20.70 1.11
N LYS A 633 4.80 -21.97 1.45
CA LYS A 633 4.69 -23.08 0.48
C LYS A 633 3.28 -23.66 0.36
N ARG A 634 2.31 -23.11 1.07
CA ARG A 634 0.90 -23.53 1.08
C ARG A 634 0.71 -24.97 1.60
N HIS A 635 1.48 -25.37 2.59
CA HIS A 635 1.35 -26.67 3.24
C HIS A 635 -0.04 -26.85 3.89
N ALA A 636 -0.65 -25.76 4.35
CA ALA A 636 -1.99 -25.74 4.96
C ALA A 636 -3.13 -25.95 3.95
N ALA A 637 -2.88 -25.81 2.63
CA ALA A 637 -3.95 -25.82 1.64
C ALA A 637 -4.83 -27.06 1.67
N PRO A 638 -4.29 -28.32 1.74
CA PRO A 638 -5.13 -29.52 1.72
C PRO A 638 -6.11 -29.62 2.89
N ASP A 639 -5.70 -29.15 4.05
CA ASP A 639 -6.46 -29.33 5.30
C ASP A 639 -7.42 -28.15 5.58
N PHE A 640 -7.02 -26.92 5.18
CA PHE A 640 -7.76 -25.70 5.53
C PHE A 640 -8.44 -25.04 4.32
N PHE A 641 -7.95 -25.25 3.10
CA PHE A 641 -8.46 -24.61 1.87
C PHE A 641 -8.53 -25.64 0.73
N PRO A 642 -9.32 -26.73 0.88
CA PRO A 642 -9.35 -27.82 -0.07
C PRO A 642 -9.74 -27.40 -1.50
N GLU A 643 -10.52 -26.35 -1.67
CA GLU A 643 -10.93 -25.79 -2.96
C GLU A 643 -9.78 -25.23 -3.79
N THR A 644 -8.63 -24.94 -3.17
CA THR A 644 -7.46 -24.40 -3.85
C THR A 644 -6.53 -25.46 -4.43
N VAL A 645 -6.63 -26.70 -3.94
CA VAL A 645 -5.72 -27.81 -4.32
C VAL A 645 -5.88 -28.20 -5.79
N ASN A 646 -7.11 -28.28 -6.28
CA ASN A 646 -7.40 -28.67 -7.67
C ASN A 646 -6.90 -27.64 -8.71
N LYS A 647 -6.73 -26.37 -8.35
CA LYS A 647 -6.21 -25.33 -9.25
C LYS A 647 -4.69 -25.35 -9.36
N LEU A 648 -3.98 -25.81 -8.34
CA LEU A 648 -2.50 -25.92 -8.36
C LEU A 648 -2.03 -27.02 -9.31
N VAL A 649 -2.79 -28.12 -9.45
CA VAL A 649 -2.48 -29.22 -10.36
C VAL A 649 -2.67 -28.82 -11.83
N ALA A 650 -3.65 -27.97 -12.13
CA ALA A 650 -3.93 -27.51 -13.51
C ALA A 650 -2.90 -26.51 -14.07
N HIS A 651 -2.09 -25.87 -13.23
CA HIS A 651 -1.02 -24.95 -13.66
C HIS A 651 0.37 -25.60 -13.76
N THR A 652 0.50 -26.85 -13.33
CA THR A 652 1.76 -27.61 -13.40
C THR A 652 1.73 -28.71 -14.47
N SER A 653 0.62 -28.92 -15.15
CA SER A 653 0.44 -29.74 -16.36
C SER A 653 0.34 -28.84 -17.60
#